data_a0790ff48407ea9672e414d5dea3e631
#
_entry.id   a0790ff48407ea9672e414d5dea3e631
#
_cell.length_a   1.000
_cell.length_b   1.000
_cell.length_c   1.000
_cell.angle_alpha   90.00
_cell.angle_beta   90.00
_cell.angle_gamma   90.00
#
_symmetry.space_group_name_H-M   'P 1'
#
loop_
_entity.id
_entity.type
_entity.pdbx_description
1 polymer ?
#
loop_
_entity_poly.entity_id
_entity_poly.type
_entity_poly.pdbx_seq_one_letter_code
_entity_poly.pdbx_strand_id
1 'polypeptide(L)'
;MICPRGSGRLLSWACFLTVLTSILGGLVQAQPPAAVPNDTYPGQFFTITEPITDKTLEQVRAATRQFVDRSAGAAHGKLPILVFEFRPGETAPGHSTFGMSYDLAFYLMRNLGGAKTTVAYVPEPLKGYAVLAALACDELVMGSQATIGPITPEDETPRREIQDIIRTLADTKVRDRDLLLGLVDRTADLRVIRTTDKQIHYVLADNLAEFKKTHQILEDVPAWEGGQRGVITAKRAREEGFSKLTTDYPAELVKIYRISGRSTADDPTLGQVLRPVWIKIDGPLDTVQRSYLTRRIEQARQEKVNLVFFEINSEGGIDMPADGIADMIAGIKDMKTVAFINDRAIGVSILAALACNEIVFRKGSEMGDVRQLVVGRGQVVPLNEGQIQAIANRAANLAEQKGHPAAIARAMVDPDVEVIEATDNKTGAVSQVLQSDIQAEPGRYLNPRVRKSSGEVLTVTAEDAVSYGLGQMVNEKDDFLALYGLRGKQIRVDGPTWVDTLVTVLTDPIVSWILLFVGLFMLVLELKLPGIGLPAITSALAFLLFFWSHYLSGTADQLEIILFLVGLVCLALELFVFPGFGVFGMSGVLLILTSIVMASHTFVWPTQEYEYRELAYTLIQITVAMVAVGAGAVVIARYFPSLPLFNRLVLKPEPWTGSGMDDAIVKPSLEGYESLGFLIGETGRTTTMLRPSGKARFGEMLLDVTADGYFIEPDSLVEVIDVHGSRVTVKRIGS
;
A
#
# COMPACT_ATOMS: atom_id res chain seq x y z
N MET A 1 42.60 50.95 -67.21
CA MET A 1 42.58 51.64 -65.91
C MET A 1 41.39 51.13 -65.15
N ILE A 2 41.59 50.48 -64.01
CA ILE A 2 40.79 50.29 -62.83
C ILE A 2 39.44 49.55 -62.96
N CYS A 3 39.50 48.29 -62.57
CA CYS A 3 38.39 47.47 -62.07
C CYS A 3 37.77 48.07 -60.83
N PRO A 4 36.47 47.80 -60.51
CA PRO A 4 36.23 47.22 -59.19
C PRO A 4 35.47 45.89 -59.25
N ARG A 5 36.02 44.92 -58.52
CA ARG A 5 35.39 43.71 -58.03
C ARG A 5 34.30 44.05 -57.01
N GLY A 6 33.18 43.38 -57.07
CA GLY A 6 32.22 43.36 -55.92
C GLY A 6 30.76 43.14 -56.24
N SER A 7 30.36 41.98 -56.80
CA SER A 7 28.93 41.62 -56.87
C SER A 7 28.66 40.08 -56.91
N GLY A 8 29.64 39.25 -56.59
CA GLY A 8 29.48 37.78 -56.62
C GLY A 8 29.03 37.11 -55.34
N ARG A 9 28.86 37.82 -54.21
CA ARG A 9 28.49 37.21 -52.90
C ARG A 9 27.03 37.35 -52.49
N LEU A 10 26.26 38.25 -53.11
CA LEU A 10 24.85 38.43 -52.80
C LEU A 10 23.90 37.48 -53.54
N LEU A 11 24.32 36.92 -54.69
CA LEU A 11 23.50 35.91 -55.40
C LEU A 11 23.56 34.50 -54.76
N SER A 12 24.65 34.14 -54.07
CA SER A 12 24.78 32.85 -53.44
C SER A 12 23.93 32.72 -52.18
N TRP A 13 23.64 33.80 -51.46
CA TRP A 13 22.80 33.81 -50.27
C TRP A 13 21.31 33.82 -50.63
N ALA A 14 20.90 34.40 -51.74
CA ALA A 14 19.54 34.37 -52.21
C ALA A 14 19.08 32.97 -52.67
N CYS A 15 19.97 32.19 -53.34
CA CYS A 15 19.70 30.79 -53.68
C CYS A 15 19.68 29.85 -52.47
N PHE A 16 20.48 30.12 -51.43
CA PHE A 16 20.48 29.32 -50.22
C PHE A 16 19.22 29.57 -49.37
N LEU A 17 18.70 30.81 -49.32
CA LEU A 17 17.44 31.11 -48.58
C LEU A 17 16.23 30.55 -49.30
N THR A 18 16.19 30.51 -50.65
CA THR A 18 15.05 29.92 -51.38
C THR A 18 15.02 28.38 -51.31
N VAL A 19 16.17 27.72 -51.23
CA VAL A 19 16.24 26.25 -51.04
C VAL A 19 15.87 25.90 -49.58
N LEU A 20 16.25 26.73 -48.60
CA LEU A 20 15.88 26.51 -47.19
C LEU A 20 14.39 26.73 -46.94
N THR A 21 13.73 27.70 -47.60
CA THR A 21 12.29 27.92 -47.53
C THR A 21 11.49 26.84 -48.25
N SER A 22 12.04 26.19 -49.28
CA SER A 22 11.41 25.06 -49.97
C SER A 22 11.49 23.76 -49.18
N ILE A 23 12.53 23.58 -48.35
CA ILE A 23 12.66 22.41 -47.43
C ILE A 23 11.80 22.60 -46.17
N LEU A 24 11.63 23.80 -45.69
CA LEU A 24 10.74 24.10 -44.55
C LEU A 24 9.25 24.18 -44.90
N GLY A 25 8.91 24.33 -46.24
CA GLY A 25 7.50 24.30 -46.70
C GLY A 25 6.92 22.91 -46.89
N GLY A 26 7.71 21.83 -46.68
CA GLY A 26 7.29 20.45 -46.84
C GLY A 26 7.04 19.67 -45.56
N LEU A 27 7.14 20.33 -44.38
CA LEU A 27 6.58 19.81 -43.15
C LEU A 27 5.07 20.01 -43.21
N VAL A 28 4.37 19.05 -43.83
CA VAL A 28 2.95 18.84 -43.62
C VAL A 28 2.82 18.68 -42.10
N GLN A 29 2.32 19.73 -41.43
CA GLN A 29 1.77 19.56 -40.11
C GLN A 29 0.69 18.50 -40.26
N ALA A 30 1.00 17.27 -39.85
CA ALA A 30 -0.02 16.29 -39.56
C ALA A 30 -0.91 17.00 -38.53
N GLN A 31 -2.08 17.46 -38.93
CA GLN A 31 -3.12 17.83 -38.01
C GLN A 31 -3.25 16.66 -37.03
N PRO A 32 -3.15 16.89 -35.71
CA PRO A 32 -3.46 15.86 -34.76
C PRO A 32 -4.83 15.30 -35.19
N PRO A 33 -5.00 13.98 -35.29
CA PRO A 33 -6.25 13.40 -35.67
C PRO A 33 -7.30 14.02 -34.76
N ALA A 34 -8.34 14.60 -35.37
CA ALA A 34 -9.44 15.17 -34.61
C ALA A 34 -9.86 14.12 -33.57
N ALA A 35 -9.76 14.46 -32.29
CA ALA A 35 -10.16 13.57 -31.22
C ALA A 35 -11.57 13.11 -31.56
N VAL A 36 -11.73 11.82 -31.84
CA VAL A 36 -13.05 11.20 -32.03
C VAL A 36 -13.77 11.51 -30.73
N PRO A 37 -14.89 12.22 -30.72
CA PRO A 37 -15.58 12.50 -29.49
C PRO A 37 -15.85 11.19 -28.80
N ASN A 38 -15.34 11.02 -27.58
CA ASN A 38 -15.63 9.86 -26.74
C ASN A 38 -17.15 9.91 -26.51
N ASP A 39 -17.93 9.20 -27.32
CA ASP A 39 -19.40 9.22 -27.32
C ASP A 39 -19.96 8.43 -26.11
N THR A 40 -19.24 8.51 -25.01
CA THR A 40 -19.63 7.93 -23.72
C THR A 40 -20.55 8.90 -22.96
N TYR A 41 -21.53 8.31 -22.27
CA TYR A 41 -22.41 9.04 -21.37
C TYR A 41 -21.89 8.92 -19.92
N PRO A 42 -22.05 9.96 -19.10
CA PRO A 42 -21.91 9.79 -17.68
C PRO A 42 -22.94 8.76 -17.19
N GLY A 43 -22.54 7.84 -16.35
CA GLY A 43 -23.45 6.83 -15.82
C GLY A 43 -22.95 6.26 -14.51
N GLN A 44 -23.86 5.72 -13.70
CA GLN A 44 -23.56 5.14 -12.41
C GLN A 44 -24.53 4.01 -12.08
N PHE A 45 -24.01 2.95 -11.45
CA PHE A 45 -24.81 1.89 -10.85
C PHE A 45 -25.16 2.29 -9.42
N PHE A 46 -26.40 2.02 -9.03
CA PHE A 46 -26.93 2.22 -7.69
C PHE A 46 -27.51 0.90 -7.22
N THR A 47 -26.87 0.27 -6.25
CA THR A 47 -27.35 -1.00 -5.70
C THR A 47 -28.52 -0.79 -4.77
N ILE A 48 -29.63 -1.47 -5.04
CA ILE A 48 -30.84 -1.51 -4.20
C ILE A 48 -30.92 -2.92 -3.62
N THR A 49 -30.63 -3.03 -2.33
CA THR A 49 -30.69 -4.31 -1.62
C THR A 49 -32.04 -4.48 -0.93
N GLU A 50 -32.65 -5.65 -1.04
CA GLU A 50 -33.87 -5.99 -0.27
C GLU A 50 -33.55 -6.32 1.20
N PRO A 51 -34.44 -5.99 2.16
CA PRO A 51 -35.69 -5.26 1.97
C PRO A 51 -35.47 -3.75 1.76
N ILE A 52 -36.32 -3.12 0.93
CA ILE A 52 -36.30 -1.67 0.73
C ILE A 52 -36.78 -1.00 2.01
N THR A 53 -35.90 -0.20 2.62
CA THR A 53 -36.15 0.53 3.88
C THR A 53 -36.14 2.04 3.66
N ASP A 54 -36.59 2.82 4.67
CA ASP A 54 -36.43 4.30 4.67
C ASP A 54 -34.99 4.72 4.38
N LYS A 55 -34.04 4.03 5.01
CA LYS A 55 -32.62 4.30 4.82
C LYS A 55 -32.19 4.08 3.36
N THR A 56 -32.61 2.98 2.75
CA THR A 56 -32.35 2.67 1.35
C THR A 56 -32.92 3.75 0.43
N LEU A 57 -34.17 4.16 0.69
CA LEU A 57 -34.86 5.21 -0.07
C LEU A 57 -34.10 6.55 -0.01
N GLU A 58 -33.76 7.00 1.21
CA GLU A 58 -33.02 8.26 1.41
C GLU A 58 -31.62 8.22 0.79
N GLN A 59 -30.92 7.09 0.91
CA GLN A 59 -29.61 6.91 0.27
C GLN A 59 -29.71 6.97 -1.26
N VAL A 60 -30.64 6.27 -1.87
CA VAL A 60 -30.85 6.31 -3.32
C VAL A 60 -31.22 7.72 -3.79
N ARG A 61 -32.13 8.40 -3.07
CA ARG A 61 -32.50 9.78 -3.37
C ARG A 61 -31.33 10.75 -3.30
N ALA A 62 -30.54 10.68 -2.24
CA ALA A 62 -29.39 11.55 -2.06
C ALA A 62 -28.30 11.26 -3.10
N ALA A 63 -27.99 9.98 -3.32
CA ALA A 63 -26.96 9.52 -4.24
C ALA A 63 -27.27 9.90 -5.71
N THR A 64 -28.50 9.65 -6.14
CA THR A 64 -28.91 9.96 -7.53
C THR A 64 -28.93 11.47 -7.78
N ARG A 65 -29.46 12.28 -6.86
CA ARG A 65 -29.42 13.76 -6.98
C ARG A 65 -27.99 14.26 -7.08
N GLN A 66 -27.13 13.83 -6.14
CA GLN A 66 -25.73 14.24 -6.13
C GLN A 66 -25.01 13.84 -7.42
N PHE A 67 -25.29 12.65 -7.98
CA PHE A 67 -24.70 12.21 -9.22
C PHE A 67 -25.21 13.01 -10.43
N VAL A 68 -26.51 13.27 -10.52
CA VAL A 68 -27.10 14.09 -11.58
C VAL A 68 -26.54 15.51 -11.55
N ASP A 69 -26.50 16.16 -10.37
CA ASP A 69 -25.96 17.51 -10.20
C ASP A 69 -24.47 17.59 -10.57
N ARG A 70 -23.68 16.59 -10.16
CA ARG A 70 -22.27 16.48 -10.52
C ARG A 70 -22.07 16.28 -12.02
N SER A 71 -22.88 15.44 -12.64
CA SER A 71 -22.82 15.16 -14.08
C SER A 71 -23.21 16.35 -14.93
N ALA A 72 -24.17 17.15 -14.49
CA ALA A 72 -24.57 18.38 -15.18
C ALA A 72 -23.43 19.41 -15.24
N GLY A 73 -22.56 19.47 -14.22
CA GLY A 73 -21.38 20.33 -14.19
C GLY A 73 -20.20 19.85 -15.05
N ALA A 74 -20.06 18.53 -15.25
CA ALA A 74 -18.87 17.92 -15.84
C ALA A 74 -19.04 17.51 -17.32
N ALA A 75 -20.24 17.24 -17.79
CA ALA A 75 -20.45 16.47 -19.03
C ALA A 75 -20.96 17.32 -20.20
N HIS A 76 -20.35 18.41 -20.55
CA HIS A 76 -20.61 19.11 -21.85
C HIS A 76 -22.05 18.94 -22.40
N GLY A 77 -23.07 18.98 -21.53
CA GLY A 77 -24.48 18.88 -21.89
C GLY A 77 -25.04 17.46 -22.10
N LYS A 78 -24.31 16.37 -21.83
CA LYS A 78 -24.84 15.00 -21.90
C LYS A 78 -25.54 14.63 -20.59
N LEU A 79 -26.79 14.22 -20.68
CA LEU A 79 -27.54 13.71 -19.53
C LEU A 79 -27.04 12.32 -19.10
N PRO A 80 -26.96 12.04 -17.77
CA PRO A 80 -26.46 10.76 -17.26
C PRO A 80 -27.45 9.60 -17.48
N ILE A 81 -26.89 8.38 -17.50
CA ILE A 81 -27.64 7.11 -17.48
C ILE A 81 -27.51 6.54 -16.08
N LEU A 82 -28.66 6.23 -15.45
CA LEU A 82 -28.72 5.70 -14.09
C LEU A 82 -29.12 4.24 -14.16
N VAL A 83 -28.29 3.35 -13.63
CA VAL A 83 -28.57 1.91 -13.57
C VAL A 83 -28.88 1.54 -12.13
N PHE A 84 -30.07 1.01 -11.88
CA PHE A 84 -30.51 0.52 -10.57
C PHE A 84 -30.40 -0.99 -10.55
N GLU A 85 -29.43 -1.50 -9.80
CA GLU A 85 -29.21 -2.93 -9.64
C GLU A 85 -29.96 -3.44 -8.41
N PHE A 86 -30.91 -4.34 -8.65
CA PHE A 86 -31.71 -4.95 -7.59
C PHE A 86 -31.08 -6.26 -7.15
N ARG A 87 -30.60 -6.32 -5.92
CA ARG A 87 -29.98 -7.51 -5.33
C ARG A 87 -30.78 -8.02 -4.15
N PRO A 88 -30.89 -9.36 -3.97
CA PRO A 88 -31.39 -9.92 -2.74
C PRO A 88 -30.50 -9.50 -1.57
N GLY A 89 -31.09 -9.24 -0.41
CA GLY A 89 -30.37 -9.00 0.81
C GLY A 89 -30.08 -10.29 1.58
N GLU A 90 -29.64 -10.14 2.82
CA GLU A 90 -29.42 -11.28 3.74
C GLU A 90 -30.71 -12.01 4.08
N THR A 91 -31.85 -11.36 3.94
CA THR A 91 -33.20 -11.93 4.11
C THR A 91 -33.73 -12.50 2.82
N ALA A 92 -34.66 -13.45 2.90
CA ALA A 92 -35.29 -14.04 1.72
C ALA A 92 -35.95 -12.99 0.81
N PRO A 93 -35.94 -13.16 -0.53
CA PRO A 93 -36.56 -12.25 -1.49
C PRO A 93 -38.05 -12.00 -1.20
N GLY A 94 -38.52 -10.77 -1.39
CA GLY A 94 -39.96 -10.42 -1.30
C GLY A 94 -40.39 -9.79 0.03
N HIS A 95 -39.47 -9.49 0.94
CA HIS A 95 -39.79 -8.88 2.26
C HIS A 95 -39.87 -7.35 2.25
N SER A 96 -39.73 -6.69 1.11
CA SER A 96 -39.91 -5.25 1.00
C SER A 96 -41.37 -4.85 1.26
N THR A 97 -41.60 -3.82 2.10
CA THR A 97 -42.96 -3.33 2.37
C THR A 97 -43.53 -2.57 1.17
N PHE A 98 -44.86 -2.58 1.03
CA PHE A 98 -45.54 -1.85 -0.04
C PHE A 98 -45.21 -0.35 -0.02
N GLY A 99 -45.31 0.32 1.16
CA GLY A 99 -45.10 1.77 1.25
C GLY A 99 -43.70 2.20 0.76
N MET A 100 -42.64 1.56 1.24
CA MET A 100 -41.27 1.91 0.85
C MET A 100 -41.00 1.61 -0.62
N SER A 101 -41.50 0.49 -1.13
CA SER A 101 -41.35 0.12 -2.53
C SER A 101 -42.10 1.08 -3.46
N TYR A 102 -43.27 1.52 -3.02
CA TYR A 102 -44.07 2.54 -3.73
C TYR A 102 -43.36 3.90 -3.78
N ASP A 103 -42.87 4.39 -2.61
CA ASP A 103 -42.18 5.67 -2.53
C ASP A 103 -40.91 5.70 -3.38
N LEU A 104 -40.20 4.57 -3.44
CA LEU A 104 -39.04 4.43 -4.33
C LEU A 104 -39.50 4.41 -5.81
N ALA A 105 -40.53 3.63 -6.16
CA ALA A 105 -41.07 3.58 -7.50
C ALA A 105 -41.54 4.95 -7.97
N PHE A 106 -42.27 5.67 -7.13
CA PHE A 106 -42.73 7.04 -7.43
C PHE A 106 -41.58 8.02 -7.65
N TYR A 107 -40.51 7.90 -6.83
CA TYR A 107 -39.30 8.71 -6.99
C TYR A 107 -38.61 8.41 -8.32
N LEU A 108 -38.39 7.12 -8.66
CA LEU A 108 -37.73 6.72 -9.92
C LEU A 108 -38.55 7.12 -11.15
N MET A 109 -39.87 7.11 -11.04
CA MET A 109 -40.78 7.46 -12.12
C MET A 109 -40.83 8.96 -12.42
N ARG A 110 -40.82 9.83 -11.42
CA ARG A 110 -41.15 11.25 -11.56
C ARG A 110 -40.03 12.23 -11.27
N ASN A 111 -39.07 11.87 -10.43
CA ASN A 111 -38.12 12.85 -9.85
C ASN A 111 -36.70 12.79 -10.45
N LEU A 112 -36.48 11.99 -11.49
CA LEU A 112 -35.18 11.87 -12.15
C LEU A 112 -35.12 12.56 -13.51
N GLY A 113 -35.80 13.70 -13.67
CA GLY A 113 -35.85 14.47 -14.91
C GLY A 113 -34.49 14.98 -15.45
N GLY A 114 -33.41 14.85 -14.69
CA GLY A 114 -32.04 15.15 -15.10
C GLY A 114 -31.27 13.94 -15.69
N ALA A 115 -31.90 12.77 -15.80
CA ALA A 115 -31.28 11.59 -16.40
C ALA A 115 -31.74 11.41 -17.86
N LYS A 116 -30.86 10.86 -18.70
CA LYS A 116 -31.18 10.46 -20.08
C LYS A 116 -32.13 9.26 -20.10
N THR A 117 -31.82 8.26 -19.28
CA THR A 117 -32.61 7.04 -19.08
C THR A 117 -32.29 6.40 -17.76
N THR A 118 -33.29 5.71 -17.21
CA THR A 118 -33.16 4.89 -16.01
C THR A 118 -33.27 3.41 -16.41
N VAL A 119 -32.35 2.57 -15.94
CA VAL A 119 -32.27 1.14 -16.26
C VAL A 119 -32.42 0.35 -14.98
N ALA A 120 -33.41 -0.54 -14.89
CA ALA A 120 -33.46 -1.55 -13.85
C ALA A 120 -32.64 -2.76 -14.30
N TYR A 121 -31.63 -3.14 -13.53
CA TYR A 121 -30.88 -4.36 -13.72
C TYR A 121 -31.23 -5.36 -12.62
N VAL A 122 -31.78 -6.50 -13.03
CA VAL A 122 -32.27 -7.56 -12.15
C VAL A 122 -31.45 -8.82 -12.45
N PRO A 123 -30.28 -9.00 -11.80
CA PRO A 123 -29.42 -10.17 -12.06
C PRO A 123 -29.99 -11.48 -11.53
N GLU A 124 -30.80 -11.43 -10.47
CA GLU A 124 -31.37 -12.56 -9.74
C GLU A 124 -32.88 -12.45 -9.61
N PRO A 125 -33.61 -13.51 -9.19
CA PRO A 125 -35.08 -13.47 -9.05
C PRO A 125 -35.52 -12.33 -8.10
N LEU A 126 -36.39 -11.46 -8.58
CA LEU A 126 -36.99 -10.35 -7.86
C LEU A 126 -38.50 -10.57 -7.63
N LYS A 127 -38.92 -10.58 -6.38
CA LYS A 127 -40.31 -10.88 -5.97
C LYS A 127 -40.86 -9.78 -5.04
N GLY A 128 -42.18 -9.81 -4.84
CA GLY A 128 -42.83 -8.91 -3.91
C GLY A 128 -42.83 -7.45 -4.37
N TYR A 129 -43.03 -6.54 -3.46
CA TYR A 129 -43.24 -5.12 -3.77
C TYR A 129 -42.02 -4.42 -4.36
N ALA A 130 -40.80 -4.95 -4.19
CA ALA A 130 -39.60 -4.41 -4.81
C ALA A 130 -39.69 -4.38 -6.36
N VAL A 131 -40.48 -5.27 -6.95
CA VAL A 131 -40.75 -5.29 -8.39
C VAL A 131 -41.34 -3.97 -8.88
N LEU A 132 -42.14 -3.26 -8.07
CA LEU A 132 -42.68 -1.94 -8.41
C LEU A 132 -41.59 -0.92 -8.74
N ALA A 133 -40.52 -0.91 -7.93
CA ALA A 133 -39.40 -0.01 -8.15
C ALA A 133 -38.61 -0.36 -9.45
N ALA A 134 -38.43 -1.63 -9.75
CA ALA A 134 -37.78 -2.06 -10.98
C ALA A 134 -38.61 -1.67 -12.21
N LEU A 135 -39.94 -1.87 -12.16
CA LEU A 135 -40.87 -1.51 -13.23
C LEU A 135 -41.00 0.01 -13.42
N ALA A 136 -40.66 0.82 -12.44
CA ALA A 136 -40.69 2.28 -12.53
C ALA A 136 -39.53 2.87 -13.34
N CYS A 137 -38.50 2.09 -13.67
CA CYS A 137 -37.41 2.50 -14.56
C CYS A 137 -37.88 2.47 -16.05
N ASP A 138 -37.19 3.23 -16.90
CA ASP A 138 -37.51 3.32 -18.33
C ASP A 138 -37.25 1.99 -19.05
N GLU A 139 -36.16 1.34 -18.71
CA GLU A 139 -35.75 0.09 -19.34
C GLU A 139 -35.48 -0.98 -18.28
N LEU A 140 -35.68 -2.24 -18.67
CA LEU A 140 -35.45 -3.41 -17.85
C LEU A 140 -34.41 -4.32 -18.51
N VAL A 141 -33.43 -4.74 -17.69
CA VAL A 141 -32.42 -5.74 -18.06
C VAL A 141 -32.42 -6.85 -17.02
N MET A 142 -32.34 -8.07 -17.43
CA MET A 142 -32.44 -9.24 -16.55
C MET A 142 -31.23 -10.14 -16.70
N GLY A 143 -30.82 -10.79 -15.60
CA GLY A 143 -29.88 -11.92 -15.64
C GLY A 143 -30.51 -13.15 -16.34
N SER A 144 -29.70 -14.08 -16.84
CA SER A 144 -30.13 -15.23 -17.57
C SER A 144 -31.10 -16.15 -16.79
N GLN A 145 -30.91 -16.24 -15.48
CA GLN A 145 -31.72 -17.03 -14.55
C GLN A 145 -32.69 -16.15 -13.73
N ALA A 146 -32.74 -14.86 -13.99
CA ALA A 146 -33.62 -13.95 -13.28
C ALA A 146 -35.09 -14.17 -13.64
N THR A 147 -35.93 -13.89 -12.66
CA THR A 147 -37.37 -13.83 -12.84
C THR A 147 -37.92 -12.56 -12.19
N ILE A 148 -39.02 -12.04 -12.72
CA ILE A 148 -39.71 -10.90 -12.13
C ILE A 148 -41.13 -11.31 -11.75
N GLY A 149 -41.52 -10.93 -10.52
CA GLY A 149 -42.83 -11.27 -9.96
C GLY A 149 -42.81 -12.52 -9.08
N PRO A 150 -43.93 -12.77 -8.40
CA PRO A 150 -45.15 -11.96 -8.35
C PRO A 150 -44.97 -10.71 -7.50
N ILE A 151 -45.78 -9.67 -7.75
CA ILE A 151 -45.71 -8.40 -7.01
C ILE A 151 -46.36 -8.53 -5.65
N THR A 152 -47.54 -9.16 -5.57
CA THR A 152 -48.22 -9.40 -4.30
C THR A 152 -47.60 -10.60 -3.59
N PRO A 153 -47.19 -10.50 -2.33
CA PRO A 153 -46.71 -11.63 -1.54
C PRO A 153 -47.72 -12.77 -1.43
N GLU A 154 -47.24 -13.99 -1.10
CA GLU A 154 -48.10 -15.20 -1.11
C GLU A 154 -49.26 -15.12 -0.09
N ASP A 155 -49.02 -14.44 0.99
CA ASP A 155 -49.94 -14.35 2.15
C ASP A 155 -50.90 -13.18 2.01
N GLU A 156 -50.78 -12.34 0.99
CA GLU A 156 -51.61 -11.16 0.77
C GLU A 156 -52.52 -11.29 -0.43
N THR A 157 -53.69 -10.65 -0.34
CA THR A 157 -54.60 -10.47 -1.47
C THR A 157 -54.31 -9.16 -2.20
N PRO A 158 -54.42 -9.12 -3.56
CA PRO A 158 -54.18 -7.90 -4.32
C PRO A 158 -55.13 -6.78 -3.87
N ARG A 159 -54.51 -5.66 -3.44
CA ARG A 159 -55.25 -4.45 -2.99
C ARG A 159 -55.58 -3.59 -4.22
N ARG A 160 -56.76 -2.93 -4.19
CA ARG A 160 -57.16 -2.02 -5.28
C ARG A 160 -56.13 -0.91 -5.54
N GLU A 161 -55.56 -0.37 -4.47
CA GLU A 161 -54.51 0.68 -4.54
C GLU A 161 -53.31 0.24 -5.35
N ILE A 162 -52.90 -1.02 -5.24
CA ILE A 162 -51.79 -1.59 -6.02
C ILE A 162 -52.16 -1.65 -7.49
N GLN A 163 -53.38 -2.07 -7.83
CA GLN A 163 -53.85 -2.11 -9.22
C GLN A 163 -53.87 -0.73 -9.86
N ASP A 164 -54.31 0.33 -9.10
CA ASP A 164 -54.38 1.69 -9.63
C ASP A 164 -52.97 2.29 -9.86
N ILE A 165 -52.01 1.96 -8.99
CA ILE A 165 -50.62 2.35 -9.15
C ILE A 165 -50.01 1.66 -10.38
N ILE A 166 -50.25 0.38 -10.56
CA ILE A 166 -49.81 -0.39 -11.73
C ILE A 166 -50.37 0.18 -13.02
N ARG A 167 -51.64 0.59 -13.04
CA ARG A 167 -52.24 1.29 -14.19
C ARG A 167 -51.49 2.59 -14.52
N THR A 168 -51.23 3.42 -13.47
CA THR A 168 -50.48 4.65 -13.64
C THR A 168 -49.07 4.40 -14.15
N LEU A 169 -48.41 3.37 -13.67
CA LEU A 169 -47.06 2.97 -14.05
C LEU A 169 -47.05 2.46 -15.51
N ALA A 170 -48.03 1.62 -15.91
CA ALA A 170 -48.14 1.15 -17.26
C ALA A 170 -48.31 2.30 -18.26
N ASP A 171 -49.16 3.27 -17.94
CA ASP A 171 -49.42 4.44 -18.79
C ASP A 171 -48.18 5.35 -18.87
N THR A 172 -47.49 5.57 -17.75
CA THR A 172 -46.33 6.48 -17.67
C THR A 172 -45.10 5.91 -18.37
N LYS A 173 -44.85 4.61 -18.25
CA LYS A 173 -43.68 3.90 -18.83
C LYS A 173 -43.97 3.17 -20.13
N VAL A 174 -45.17 3.33 -20.69
CA VAL A 174 -45.61 2.72 -21.96
C VAL A 174 -45.38 1.20 -21.91
N ARG A 175 -45.87 0.56 -20.86
CA ARG A 175 -45.80 -0.89 -20.66
C ARG A 175 -47.18 -1.50 -20.81
N ASP A 176 -47.22 -2.79 -21.18
CA ASP A 176 -48.47 -3.51 -21.30
C ASP A 176 -49.17 -3.59 -19.94
N ARG A 177 -50.38 -3.04 -19.88
CA ARG A 177 -51.16 -2.90 -18.65
C ARG A 177 -51.66 -4.26 -18.13
N ASP A 178 -52.14 -5.15 -19.02
CA ASP A 178 -52.70 -6.42 -18.60
C ASP A 178 -51.58 -7.36 -18.12
N LEU A 179 -50.39 -7.28 -18.69
CA LEU A 179 -49.20 -7.97 -18.20
C LEU A 179 -48.88 -7.54 -16.77
N LEU A 180 -48.81 -6.23 -16.50
CA LEU A 180 -48.47 -5.74 -15.17
C LEU A 180 -49.55 -6.09 -14.12
N LEU A 181 -50.85 -6.07 -14.52
CA LEU A 181 -51.92 -6.52 -13.64
C LEU A 181 -51.85 -8.03 -13.36
N GLY A 182 -51.43 -8.85 -14.37
CA GLY A 182 -51.20 -10.26 -14.17
C GLY A 182 -50.02 -10.57 -13.22
N LEU A 183 -49.03 -9.70 -13.12
CA LEU A 183 -47.97 -9.83 -12.11
C LEU A 183 -48.45 -9.52 -10.70
N VAL A 184 -49.50 -8.70 -10.52
CA VAL A 184 -50.10 -8.39 -9.23
C VAL A 184 -51.03 -9.49 -8.74
N ASP A 185 -51.92 -9.97 -9.65
CA ASP A 185 -52.95 -10.94 -9.31
C ASP A 185 -52.58 -12.33 -9.83
N ARG A 186 -52.17 -13.20 -8.94
CA ARG A 186 -51.88 -14.62 -9.28
C ARG A 186 -53.06 -15.44 -9.73
N THR A 187 -54.28 -14.99 -9.44
CA THR A 187 -55.48 -15.66 -9.87
C THR A 187 -55.89 -15.29 -11.29
N ALA A 188 -55.29 -14.17 -11.81
CA ALA A 188 -55.58 -13.68 -13.14
C ALA A 188 -55.11 -14.67 -14.23
N ASP A 189 -56.04 -15.06 -15.11
CA ASP A 189 -55.69 -15.83 -16.30
C ASP A 189 -55.28 -14.87 -17.42
N LEU A 190 -53.96 -14.73 -17.60
CA LEU A 190 -53.35 -13.86 -18.59
C LEU A 190 -53.00 -14.68 -19.84
N ARG A 191 -53.31 -14.13 -21.00
CA ARG A 191 -53.11 -14.75 -22.30
C ARG A 191 -52.15 -13.90 -23.12
N VAL A 192 -51.23 -14.52 -23.83
CA VAL A 192 -50.40 -13.88 -24.86
C VAL A 192 -51.08 -14.12 -26.21
N ILE A 193 -51.45 -13.02 -26.82
CA ILE A 193 -52.14 -13.04 -28.12
C ILE A 193 -51.21 -12.48 -29.19
N ARG A 194 -50.95 -13.27 -30.22
CA ARG A 194 -50.31 -12.77 -31.45
C ARG A 194 -51.35 -12.46 -32.48
N THR A 195 -51.38 -11.26 -32.97
CA THR A 195 -52.28 -10.78 -34.00
C THR A 195 -51.68 -10.97 -35.40
N THR A 196 -52.51 -10.92 -36.43
CA THR A 196 -52.08 -11.10 -37.84
C THR A 196 -51.08 -10.05 -38.31
N ASP A 197 -51.02 -8.91 -37.70
CA ASP A 197 -50.00 -7.87 -37.88
C ASP A 197 -48.68 -8.14 -37.17
N LYS A 198 -48.51 -9.35 -36.56
CA LYS A 198 -47.37 -9.84 -35.81
C LYS A 198 -47.10 -9.08 -34.52
N GLN A 199 -48.07 -8.35 -33.99
CA GLN A 199 -47.94 -7.73 -32.66
C GLN A 199 -48.27 -8.73 -31.55
N ILE A 200 -47.61 -8.56 -30.43
CA ILE A 200 -47.83 -9.37 -29.21
C ILE A 200 -48.63 -8.50 -28.22
N HIS A 201 -49.75 -9.02 -27.78
CA HIS A 201 -50.61 -8.37 -26.77
C HIS A 201 -50.81 -9.29 -25.58
N TYR A 202 -50.78 -8.74 -24.39
CA TYR A 202 -51.23 -9.43 -23.19
C TYR A 202 -52.70 -9.07 -22.96
N VAL A 203 -53.52 -10.07 -22.74
CA VAL A 203 -54.96 -9.87 -22.56
C VAL A 203 -55.41 -10.72 -21.37
N LEU A 204 -56.04 -10.12 -20.38
CA LEU A 204 -56.72 -10.87 -19.33
C LEU A 204 -57.86 -11.66 -19.89
N ALA A 205 -58.08 -12.91 -19.43
CA ALA A 205 -59.12 -13.78 -19.93
C ALA A 205 -60.52 -13.12 -19.95
N ASP A 206 -60.78 -12.27 -18.95
CA ASP A 206 -62.02 -11.50 -18.85
C ASP A 206 -62.22 -10.51 -20.00
N ASN A 207 -61.15 -9.98 -20.54
CA ASN A 207 -61.10 -8.99 -21.63
C ASN A 207 -61.01 -9.68 -23.03
N LEU A 208 -60.72 -10.96 -23.07
CA LEU A 208 -60.41 -11.69 -24.30
C LEU A 208 -61.57 -11.66 -25.32
N ALA A 209 -62.79 -11.74 -24.83
CA ALA A 209 -63.98 -11.70 -25.69
C ALA A 209 -64.17 -10.35 -26.39
N GLU A 210 -63.81 -9.26 -25.74
CA GLU A 210 -63.83 -7.91 -26.31
C GLU A 210 -62.66 -7.68 -27.26
N PHE A 211 -61.48 -8.14 -26.90
CA PHE A 211 -60.29 -8.07 -27.74
C PHE A 211 -60.48 -8.80 -29.08
N LYS A 212 -61.10 -9.95 -29.09
CA LYS A 212 -61.42 -10.74 -30.30
C LYS A 212 -62.38 -10.03 -31.27
N LYS A 213 -63.11 -9.01 -30.79
CA LYS A 213 -64.02 -8.23 -31.70
C LYS A 213 -63.22 -7.23 -32.53
N THR A 214 -62.09 -6.78 -32.04
CA THR A 214 -61.31 -5.70 -32.65
C THR A 214 -60.05 -6.17 -33.36
N HIS A 215 -59.54 -7.38 -33.03
CA HIS A 215 -58.28 -7.89 -33.55
C HIS A 215 -58.42 -9.31 -34.07
N GLN A 216 -57.73 -9.60 -35.20
CA GLN A 216 -57.64 -10.96 -35.74
C GLN A 216 -56.46 -11.70 -35.06
N ILE A 217 -56.78 -12.81 -34.42
CA ILE A 217 -55.82 -13.58 -33.62
C ILE A 217 -55.18 -14.66 -34.50
N LEU A 218 -53.84 -14.71 -34.45
CA LEU A 218 -53.02 -15.75 -35.05
C LEU A 218 -52.72 -16.86 -34.05
N GLU A 219 -52.40 -16.50 -32.80
CA GLU A 219 -51.98 -17.41 -31.71
C GLU A 219 -52.55 -16.94 -30.39
N ASP A 220 -53.00 -17.87 -29.55
CA ASP A 220 -53.57 -17.61 -28.21
C ASP A 220 -52.96 -18.63 -27.23
N VAL A 221 -51.99 -18.24 -26.43
CA VAL A 221 -51.29 -19.10 -25.48
C VAL A 221 -51.31 -18.53 -24.06
N PRO A 222 -51.29 -19.39 -23.03
CA PRO A 222 -51.19 -18.93 -21.66
C PRO A 222 -49.92 -18.10 -21.47
N ALA A 223 -50.00 -16.99 -20.70
CA ALA A 223 -48.86 -16.14 -20.37
C ALA A 223 -47.92 -16.79 -19.35
N TRP A 224 -48.41 -17.73 -18.57
CA TRP A 224 -47.65 -18.34 -17.49
C TRP A 224 -47.10 -19.71 -17.87
N GLU A 225 -45.78 -19.91 -17.70
CA GLU A 225 -45.09 -21.17 -17.95
C GLU A 225 -45.05 -22.04 -16.68
N GLY A 226 -45.19 -23.35 -16.83
CA GLY A 226 -45.00 -24.34 -15.76
C GLY A 226 -45.89 -24.20 -14.53
N GLY A 227 -47.04 -23.51 -14.64
CA GLY A 227 -47.94 -23.29 -13.50
C GLY A 227 -47.54 -22.19 -12.51
N GLN A 228 -46.44 -21.48 -12.76
CA GLN A 228 -45.98 -20.34 -11.95
C GLN A 228 -46.67 -19.05 -12.41
N ARG A 229 -47.85 -18.79 -11.87
CA ARG A 229 -48.62 -17.59 -12.21
C ARG A 229 -47.99 -16.33 -11.59
N GLY A 230 -48.05 -15.22 -12.32
CA GLY A 230 -47.52 -13.93 -11.89
C GLY A 230 -46.02 -13.82 -11.98
N VAL A 231 -45.31 -14.69 -12.68
CA VAL A 231 -43.87 -14.70 -12.86
C VAL A 231 -43.49 -14.69 -14.33
N ILE A 232 -42.61 -13.80 -14.71
CA ILE A 232 -42.02 -13.75 -16.05
C ILE A 232 -40.52 -14.10 -15.99
N THR A 233 -40.08 -15.04 -16.83
CA THR A 233 -38.67 -15.43 -16.93
C THR A 233 -37.92 -14.48 -17.84
N ALA A 234 -36.59 -14.36 -17.63
CA ALA A 234 -35.73 -13.50 -18.47
C ALA A 234 -35.81 -13.83 -19.96
N LYS A 235 -35.87 -15.13 -20.30
CA LYS A 235 -36.02 -15.58 -21.68
C LYS A 235 -37.29 -15.01 -22.29
N ARG A 236 -38.43 -15.21 -21.63
CA ARG A 236 -39.73 -14.75 -22.12
C ARG A 236 -39.83 -13.23 -22.14
N ALA A 237 -39.37 -12.56 -21.11
CA ALA A 237 -39.30 -11.10 -21.06
C ALA A 237 -38.53 -10.51 -22.25
N ARG A 238 -37.48 -11.23 -22.70
CA ARG A 238 -36.67 -10.79 -23.86
C ARG A 238 -37.40 -11.06 -25.18
N GLU A 239 -37.98 -12.25 -25.35
CA GLU A 239 -38.72 -12.65 -26.57
C GLU A 239 -39.94 -11.75 -26.82
N GLU A 240 -40.60 -11.33 -25.77
CA GLU A 240 -41.81 -10.50 -25.82
C GLU A 240 -41.53 -8.99 -25.71
N GLY A 241 -40.26 -8.60 -25.69
CA GLY A 241 -39.86 -7.18 -25.67
C GLY A 241 -40.08 -6.45 -24.33
N PHE A 242 -40.43 -7.18 -23.26
CA PHE A 242 -40.58 -6.62 -21.91
C PHE A 242 -39.24 -6.26 -21.28
N SER A 243 -38.20 -7.06 -21.53
CA SER A 243 -36.82 -6.78 -21.19
C SER A 243 -36.03 -6.39 -22.45
N LYS A 244 -35.22 -5.35 -22.33
CA LYS A 244 -34.39 -4.86 -23.44
C LYS A 244 -33.19 -5.77 -23.71
N LEU A 245 -32.63 -6.38 -22.65
CA LEU A 245 -31.42 -7.18 -22.71
C LEU A 245 -31.45 -8.27 -21.64
N THR A 246 -30.79 -9.39 -21.92
CA THR A 246 -30.49 -10.42 -20.93
C THR A 246 -28.98 -10.55 -20.80
N THR A 247 -28.44 -10.31 -19.63
CA THR A 247 -27.01 -10.44 -19.32
C THR A 247 -26.76 -10.68 -17.85
N ASP A 248 -25.78 -11.52 -17.55
CA ASP A 248 -25.31 -11.78 -16.18
C ASP A 248 -24.14 -10.87 -15.77
N TYR A 249 -23.63 -10.07 -16.71
CA TYR A 249 -22.41 -9.26 -16.52
C TYR A 249 -22.72 -7.76 -16.60
N PRO A 250 -22.56 -7.01 -15.50
CA PRO A 250 -22.69 -5.54 -15.48
C PRO A 250 -21.80 -4.83 -16.52
N ALA A 251 -20.64 -5.42 -16.84
CA ALA A 251 -19.72 -4.87 -17.83
C ALA A 251 -20.32 -4.82 -19.26
N GLU A 252 -21.28 -5.67 -19.59
CA GLU A 252 -21.99 -5.60 -20.87
C GLU A 252 -22.95 -4.41 -20.92
N LEU A 253 -23.60 -4.08 -19.80
CA LEU A 253 -24.42 -2.88 -19.69
C LEU A 253 -23.59 -1.61 -19.93
N VAL A 254 -22.38 -1.55 -19.34
CA VAL A 254 -21.44 -0.45 -19.57
C VAL A 254 -21.16 -0.24 -21.05
N LYS A 255 -20.91 -1.31 -21.80
CA LYS A 255 -20.62 -1.25 -23.22
C LYS A 255 -21.85 -0.85 -24.06
N ILE A 256 -23.00 -1.47 -23.79
CA ILE A 256 -24.24 -1.24 -24.56
C ILE A 256 -24.77 0.18 -24.36
N TYR A 257 -24.75 0.67 -23.13
CA TYR A 257 -25.19 2.02 -22.82
C TYR A 257 -24.10 3.08 -23.04
N ARG A 258 -22.88 2.67 -23.42
CA ARG A 258 -21.73 3.55 -23.64
C ARG A 258 -21.42 4.41 -22.41
N ILE A 259 -21.49 3.82 -21.24
CA ILE A 259 -21.14 4.50 -19.99
C ILE A 259 -19.70 4.10 -19.57
N SER A 260 -19.09 4.86 -18.67
CA SER A 260 -17.74 4.57 -18.17
C SER A 260 -17.70 3.22 -17.47
N GLY A 261 -16.65 2.42 -17.70
CA GLY A 261 -16.42 1.16 -16.99
C GLY A 261 -16.35 1.29 -15.46
N ARG A 262 -15.98 2.45 -14.97
CA ARG A 262 -15.96 2.80 -13.52
C ARG A 262 -17.34 2.90 -12.90
N SER A 263 -18.37 3.03 -13.71
CA SER A 263 -19.77 3.17 -13.27
C SER A 263 -20.31 1.95 -12.56
N THR A 264 -19.68 0.77 -12.72
CA THR A 264 -20.08 -0.48 -12.05
C THR A 264 -19.59 -0.59 -10.61
N ALA A 265 -18.63 0.23 -10.20
CA ALA A 265 -18.10 0.24 -8.83
C ALA A 265 -19.05 1.03 -7.91
N ASP A 266 -19.28 0.49 -6.71
CA ASP A 266 -19.95 1.22 -5.66
C ASP A 266 -19.14 2.47 -5.30
N ASP A 267 -19.78 3.65 -5.35
CA ASP A 267 -19.16 4.91 -4.96
C ASP A 267 -19.59 5.28 -3.53
N PRO A 268 -18.74 5.08 -2.52
CA PRO A 268 -19.08 5.32 -1.13
C PRO A 268 -19.32 6.81 -0.80
N THR A 269 -19.01 7.71 -1.74
CA THR A 269 -19.24 9.15 -1.56
C THR A 269 -20.65 9.60 -1.96
N LEU A 270 -21.37 8.76 -2.71
CA LEU A 270 -22.70 9.13 -3.16
C LEU A 270 -23.70 9.13 -2.00
N GLY A 271 -24.48 10.21 -1.90
CA GLY A 271 -25.46 10.41 -0.83
C GLY A 271 -24.85 10.79 0.51
N GLN A 272 -23.55 11.05 0.59
CA GLN A 272 -22.87 11.46 1.81
C GLN A 272 -22.20 12.82 1.67
N VAL A 273 -21.98 13.50 2.80
CA VAL A 273 -21.12 14.70 2.85
C VAL A 273 -19.70 14.27 2.62
N LEU A 274 -19.03 14.88 1.62
CA LEU A 274 -17.65 14.58 1.30
C LEU A 274 -16.73 14.99 2.45
N ARG A 275 -15.92 14.04 2.90
CA ARG A 275 -14.83 14.20 3.88
C ARG A 275 -13.53 13.82 3.19
N PRO A 276 -12.93 14.76 2.43
CA PRO A 276 -11.73 14.48 1.65
C PRO A 276 -10.48 14.53 2.51
N VAL A 277 -9.48 13.70 2.14
CA VAL A 277 -8.10 13.81 2.57
C VAL A 277 -7.20 13.75 1.34
N TRP A 278 -6.08 14.45 1.39
CA TRP A 278 -5.07 14.49 0.35
C TRP A 278 -3.79 13.84 0.85
N ILE A 279 -3.40 12.71 0.28
CA ILE A 279 -2.20 11.95 0.65
C ILE A 279 -1.20 12.03 -0.50
N LYS A 280 0.03 12.42 -0.20
CA LYS A 280 1.09 12.50 -1.20
C LYS A 280 1.87 11.21 -1.29
N ILE A 281 2.15 10.79 -2.52
CA ILE A 281 3.03 9.67 -2.88
C ILE A 281 4.17 10.28 -3.72
N ASP A 282 5.19 10.78 -3.03
CA ASP A 282 6.35 11.43 -3.64
C ASP A 282 7.58 10.50 -3.54
N GLY A 283 8.31 10.35 -4.64
CA GLY A 283 9.52 9.53 -4.72
C GLY A 283 9.27 8.05 -4.97
N PRO A 284 10.27 7.16 -4.74
CA PRO A 284 10.17 5.74 -5.08
C PRO A 284 9.20 5.00 -4.15
N LEU A 285 8.49 4.02 -4.72
CA LEU A 285 7.63 3.11 -3.96
C LEU A 285 8.50 2.03 -3.29
N ASP A 286 8.81 2.25 -2.03
CA ASP A 286 9.60 1.36 -1.18
C ASP A 286 8.84 0.96 0.09
N THR A 287 9.48 0.26 1.00
CA THR A 287 8.90 -0.17 2.27
C THR A 287 8.57 1.00 3.20
N VAL A 288 9.37 2.07 3.17
CA VAL A 288 9.12 3.28 3.96
C VAL A 288 7.84 3.95 3.49
N GLN A 289 7.69 4.11 2.17
CA GLN A 289 6.48 4.66 1.54
C GLN A 289 5.25 3.80 1.83
N ARG A 290 5.38 2.46 1.74
CA ARG A 290 4.31 1.53 2.10
C ARG A 290 3.86 1.71 3.56
N SER A 291 4.80 1.76 4.50
CA SER A 291 4.51 1.94 5.92
C SER A 291 3.88 3.30 6.22
N TYR A 292 4.36 4.36 5.57
CA TYR A 292 3.75 5.68 5.62
C TYR A 292 2.28 5.65 5.15
N LEU A 293 2.01 5.09 3.97
CA LEU A 293 0.67 5.01 3.41
C LEU A 293 -0.27 4.18 4.28
N THR A 294 0.21 3.06 4.84
CA THR A 294 -0.57 2.23 5.78
C THR A 294 -1.07 3.07 6.96
N ARG A 295 -0.17 3.83 7.59
CA ARG A 295 -0.54 4.70 8.72
C ARG A 295 -1.54 5.80 8.32
N ARG A 296 -1.36 6.42 7.13
CA ARG A 296 -2.26 7.49 6.66
C ARG A 296 -3.65 6.98 6.29
N ILE A 297 -3.73 5.84 5.62
CA ILE A 297 -5.01 5.21 5.27
C ILE A 297 -5.76 4.78 6.52
N GLU A 298 -5.08 4.19 7.51
CA GLU A 298 -5.70 3.81 8.76
C GLU A 298 -6.19 5.03 9.57
N GLN A 299 -5.41 6.10 9.61
CA GLN A 299 -5.84 7.36 10.21
C GLN A 299 -7.08 7.93 9.49
N ALA A 300 -7.08 7.93 8.16
CA ALA A 300 -8.22 8.39 7.36
C ALA A 300 -9.50 7.59 7.66
N ARG A 301 -9.35 6.26 7.87
CA ARG A 301 -10.45 5.38 8.25
C ARG A 301 -11.00 5.71 9.64
N GLN A 302 -10.14 5.92 10.64
CA GLN A 302 -10.55 6.32 12.00
C GLN A 302 -11.28 7.66 12.00
N GLU A 303 -10.92 8.59 11.14
CA GLU A 303 -11.55 9.90 10.99
C GLU A 303 -12.81 9.87 10.10
N LYS A 304 -13.22 8.68 9.64
CA LYS A 304 -14.40 8.49 8.77
C LYS A 304 -14.33 9.32 7.48
N VAL A 305 -13.12 9.41 6.91
CA VAL A 305 -12.90 9.94 5.56
C VAL A 305 -13.63 9.04 4.57
N ASN A 306 -14.26 9.61 3.55
CA ASN A 306 -14.92 8.86 2.48
C ASN A 306 -14.38 9.14 1.08
N LEU A 307 -13.40 10.06 0.97
CA LEU A 307 -12.76 10.42 -0.30
C LEU A 307 -11.28 10.65 -0.08
N VAL A 308 -10.45 9.86 -0.72
CA VAL A 308 -8.98 9.96 -0.63
C VAL A 308 -8.41 10.35 -1.98
N PHE A 309 -7.64 11.42 -2.01
CA PHE A 309 -6.85 11.85 -3.15
C PHE A 309 -5.40 11.42 -2.95
N PHE A 310 -4.92 10.55 -3.81
CA PHE A 310 -3.51 10.19 -3.88
C PHE A 310 -2.82 11.05 -4.94
N GLU A 311 -2.04 12.03 -4.52
CA GLU A 311 -1.17 12.80 -5.42
C GLU A 311 0.08 11.97 -5.68
N ILE A 312 0.22 11.49 -6.93
CA ILE A 312 1.34 10.63 -7.32
C ILE A 312 2.35 11.44 -8.11
N ASN A 313 3.59 11.43 -7.62
CA ASN A 313 4.76 11.96 -8.30
C ASN A 313 5.93 11.03 -8.02
N SER A 314 6.10 10.01 -8.89
CA SER A 314 7.03 8.92 -8.66
C SER A 314 7.69 8.45 -9.96
N GLU A 315 8.99 8.17 -9.88
CA GLU A 315 9.78 7.61 -10.99
C GLU A 315 9.88 6.07 -10.90
N GLY A 316 9.08 5.43 -10.05
CA GLY A 316 9.06 3.98 -9.89
C GLY A 316 9.33 3.53 -8.46
N GLY A 317 10.02 2.40 -8.31
CA GLY A 317 10.31 1.81 -7.01
C GLY A 317 10.67 0.34 -7.14
N ILE A 318 10.48 -0.40 -6.05
CA ILE A 318 10.70 -1.85 -5.97
C ILE A 318 9.35 -2.55 -6.20
N ASP A 319 9.33 -3.64 -6.96
CA ASP A 319 8.09 -4.32 -7.37
C ASP A 319 7.25 -4.83 -6.18
N MET A 320 7.85 -5.56 -5.22
CA MET A 320 7.13 -6.09 -4.06
C MET A 320 6.49 -5.02 -3.17
N PRO A 321 7.19 -3.95 -2.72
CA PRO A 321 6.56 -2.84 -2.01
C PRO A 321 5.48 -2.12 -2.82
N ALA A 322 5.71 -1.91 -4.13
CA ALA A 322 4.75 -1.27 -5.03
C ALA A 322 3.48 -2.11 -5.19
N ASP A 323 3.60 -3.43 -5.33
CA ASP A 323 2.46 -4.34 -5.38
C ASP A 323 1.69 -4.34 -4.05
N GLY A 324 2.38 -4.38 -2.92
CA GLY A 324 1.76 -4.26 -1.60
C GLY A 324 1.03 -2.92 -1.38
N ILE A 325 1.54 -1.80 -1.94
CA ILE A 325 0.85 -0.50 -1.94
C ILE A 325 -0.41 -0.56 -2.82
N ALA A 326 -0.29 -1.17 -4.00
CA ALA A 326 -1.42 -1.34 -4.90
C ALA A 326 -2.53 -2.21 -4.29
N ASP A 327 -2.19 -3.32 -3.63
CA ASP A 327 -3.14 -4.17 -2.90
C ASP A 327 -3.86 -3.40 -1.80
N MET A 328 -3.12 -2.63 -1.02
CA MET A 328 -3.67 -1.81 0.05
C MET A 328 -4.68 -0.78 -0.50
N ILE A 329 -4.33 -0.08 -1.59
CA ILE A 329 -5.22 0.91 -2.24
C ILE A 329 -6.42 0.21 -2.87
N ALA A 330 -6.21 -0.90 -3.59
CA ALA A 330 -7.29 -1.67 -4.24
C ALA A 330 -8.28 -2.24 -3.22
N GLY A 331 -7.80 -2.61 -2.03
CA GLY A 331 -8.59 -3.14 -0.93
C GLY A 331 -9.45 -2.10 -0.19
N ILE A 332 -9.29 -0.81 -0.46
CA ILE A 332 -10.13 0.25 0.13
C ILE A 332 -11.52 0.19 -0.52
N LYS A 333 -12.54 -0.23 0.26
CA LYS A 333 -13.94 -0.30 -0.17
C LYS A 333 -14.83 0.76 0.49
N ASP A 334 -14.41 1.23 1.64
CA ASP A 334 -15.13 2.18 2.49
C ASP A 334 -14.89 3.65 2.12
N MET A 335 -13.90 3.91 1.28
CA MET A 335 -13.54 5.24 0.80
C MET A 335 -13.35 5.21 -0.74
N LYS A 336 -13.77 6.26 -1.42
CA LYS A 336 -13.45 6.45 -2.83
C LYS A 336 -12.01 6.90 -2.98
N THR A 337 -11.24 6.24 -3.84
CA THR A 337 -9.84 6.54 -4.10
C THR A 337 -9.66 7.19 -5.47
N VAL A 338 -8.92 8.27 -5.53
CA VAL A 338 -8.63 8.99 -6.77
C VAL A 338 -7.13 9.23 -6.87
N ALA A 339 -6.51 8.73 -7.94
CA ALA A 339 -5.13 9.07 -8.26
C ALA A 339 -5.07 10.40 -9.01
N PHE A 340 -4.33 11.36 -8.49
CA PHE A 340 -4.00 12.59 -9.17
C PHE A 340 -2.55 12.56 -9.62
N ILE A 341 -2.33 12.39 -10.92
CA ILE A 341 -1.00 12.40 -11.51
C ILE A 341 -0.58 13.85 -11.71
N ASN A 342 0.24 14.36 -10.80
CA ASN A 342 0.63 15.75 -10.78
C ASN A 342 1.75 16.07 -11.80
N ASP A 343 2.76 15.20 -11.87
CA ASP A 343 3.88 15.33 -12.83
C ASP A 343 4.09 13.99 -13.55
N ARG A 344 4.49 12.95 -12.82
CA ARG A 344 4.74 11.65 -13.42
C ARG A 344 4.36 10.48 -12.50
N ALA A 345 3.91 9.39 -13.12
CA ALA A 345 3.76 8.09 -12.49
C ALA A 345 4.44 7.05 -13.38
N ILE A 346 5.76 6.93 -13.25
CA ILE A 346 6.63 6.11 -14.10
C ILE A 346 7.01 4.81 -13.38
N GLY A 347 7.37 3.77 -14.15
CA GLY A 347 7.76 2.50 -13.59
C GLY A 347 6.62 1.84 -12.80
N VAL A 348 6.96 1.06 -11.77
CA VAL A 348 5.97 0.32 -10.96
C VAL A 348 4.98 1.20 -10.20
N SER A 349 5.17 2.52 -10.17
CA SER A 349 4.22 3.45 -9.53
C SER A 349 2.86 3.49 -10.24
N ILE A 350 2.77 3.04 -11.49
CA ILE A 350 1.50 2.88 -12.20
C ILE A 350 0.54 1.96 -11.46
N LEU A 351 1.05 0.96 -10.71
CA LEU A 351 0.21 0.01 -9.97
C LEU A 351 -0.62 0.71 -8.91
N ALA A 352 -0.04 1.70 -8.21
CA ALA A 352 -0.76 2.52 -7.24
C ALA A 352 -1.87 3.36 -7.89
N ALA A 353 -1.60 3.92 -9.07
CA ALA A 353 -2.60 4.68 -9.83
C ALA A 353 -3.74 3.78 -10.34
N LEU A 354 -3.41 2.62 -10.93
CA LEU A 354 -4.38 1.65 -11.44
C LEU A 354 -5.23 1.01 -10.33
N ALA A 355 -4.72 0.98 -9.10
CA ALA A 355 -5.45 0.50 -7.92
C ALA A 355 -6.53 1.48 -7.43
N CYS A 356 -6.53 2.73 -7.88
CA CYS A 356 -7.53 3.74 -7.53
C CYS A 356 -8.82 3.59 -8.35
N ASN A 357 -9.95 4.07 -7.81
CA ASN A 357 -11.22 4.06 -8.53
C ASN A 357 -11.23 5.02 -9.74
N GLU A 358 -10.52 6.15 -9.63
CA GLU A 358 -10.42 7.14 -10.71
C GLU A 358 -8.97 7.60 -10.85
N ILE A 359 -8.59 7.96 -12.09
CA ILE A 359 -7.29 8.56 -12.39
C ILE A 359 -7.53 9.90 -13.07
N VAL A 360 -6.91 10.94 -12.55
CA VAL A 360 -6.98 12.31 -13.10
C VAL A 360 -5.56 12.81 -13.35
N PHE A 361 -5.33 13.26 -14.54
CA PHE A 361 -4.04 13.78 -15.01
C PHE A 361 -4.02 15.29 -14.96
N ARG A 362 -2.96 15.88 -14.44
CA ARG A 362 -2.68 17.29 -14.70
C ARG A 362 -2.15 17.44 -16.13
N LYS A 363 -2.50 18.49 -16.80
CA LYS A 363 -1.96 18.79 -18.13
C LYS A 363 -0.43 18.76 -18.13
N GLY A 364 0.15 18.00 -19.05
CA GLY A 364 1.60 17.77 -19.16
C GLY A 364 2.15 16.69 -18.26
N SER A 365 1.32 15.99 -17.48
CA SER A 365 1.75 14.82 -16.73
C SER A 365 1.76 13.55 -17.59
N GLU A 366 2.51 12.54 -17.14
CA GLU A 366 2.69 11.29 -17.84
C GLU A 366 2.62 10.08 -16.91
N MET A 367 2.22 8.92 -17.46
CA MET A 367 2.12 7.66 -16.73
C MET A 367 2.55 6.51 -17.65
N GLY A 368 3.34 5.55 -17.12
CA GLY A 368 3.76 4.38 -17.90
C GLY A 368 5.22 4.03 -17.74
N ASP A 369 5.83 3.55 -18.84
CA ASP A 369 7.27 3.26 -18.98
C ASP A 369 7.85 2.38 -17.87
N VAL A 370 7.30 1.16 -17.72
CA VAL A 370 7.78 0.21 -16.72
C VAL A 370 8.88 -0.67 -17.31
N ARG A 371 10.05 -0.10 -17.54
CA ARG A 371 11.22 -0.83 -18.06
C ARG A 371 12.24 -1.22 -16.99
N GLN A 372 12.17 -0.60 -15.84
CA GLN A 372 13.19 -0.72 -14.81
C GLN A 372 12.65 -0.53 -13.41
N LEU A 373 13.31 -1.13 -12.44
CA LEU A 373 13.07 -0.91 -11.01
C LEU A 373 14.06 0.12 -10.48
N VAL A 374 13.60 0.93 -9.53
CA VAL A 374 14.48 1.82 -8.77
C VAL A 374 14.71 1.17 -7.40
N VAL A 375 15.88 0.62 -7.18
CA VAL A 375 16.24 -0.13 -5.96
C VAL A 375 17.27 0.64 -5.13
N GLY A 376 17.15 0.52 -3.82
CA GLY A 376 18.11 1.07 -2.86
C GLY A 376 18.38 2.58 -3.07
N ARG A 377 19.62 2.95 -3.29
CA ARG A 377 20.09 4.34 -3.45
C ARG A 377 19.75 4.98 -4.79
N GLY A 378 18.62 4.63 -5.40
CA GLY A 378 18.26 5.11 -6.74
C GLY A 378 18.99 4.36 -7.85
N GLN A 379 19.51 3.18 -7.59
CA GLN A 379 20.04 2.31 -8.63
C GLN A 379 18.92 1.82 -9.53
N VAL A 380 19.14 1.91 -10.82
CA VAL A 380 18.18 1.48 -11.82
C VAL A 380 18.57 0.09 -12.31
N VAL A 381 17.65 -0.86 -12.19
CA VAL A 381 17.82 -2.25 -12.58
C VAL A 381 16.80 -2.58 -13.66
N PRO A 382 17.20 -3.02 -14.85
CA PRO A 382 16.27 -3.44 -15.89
C PRO A 382 15.47 -4.67 -15.43
N LEU A 383 14.20 -4.73 -15.83
CA LEU A 383 13.34 -5.88 -15.58
C LEU A 383 13.78 -7.08 -16.42
N ASN A 384 13.73 -8.27 -15.83
CA ASN A 384 13.81 -9.49 -16.59
C ASN A 384 12.44 -9.88 -17.20
N GLU A 385 12.41 -10.79 -18.17
CA GLU A 385 11.21 -11.17 -18.90
C GLU A 385 10.09 -11.71 -17.97
N GLY A 386 10.45 -12.50 -16.95
CA GLY A 386 9.49 -13.01 -15.96
C GLY A 386 8.85 -11.90 -15.13
N GLN A 387 9.61 -10.89 -14.73
CA GLN A 387 9.12 -9.71 -14.02
C GLN A 387 8.21 -8.85 -14.92
N ILE A 388 8.58 -8.66 -16.17
CA ILE A 388 7.74 -7.93 -17.16
C ILE A 388 6.36 -8.59 -17.23
N GLN A 389 6.30 -9.92 -17.44
CA GLN A 389 5.03 -10.63 -17.53
C GLN A 389 4.23 -10.60 -16.23
N ALA A 390 4.89 -10.74 -15.08
CA ALA A 390 4.22 -10.68 -13.77
C ALA A 390 3.60 -9.29 -13.52
N ILE A 391 4.37 -8.23 -13.72
CA ILE A 391 3.91 -6.84 -13.52
C ILE A 391 2.85 -6.47 -14.56
N ALA A 392 2.98 -6.90 -15.82
CA ALA A 392 2.00 -6.65 -16.88
C ALA A 392 0.66 -7.30 -16.58
N ASN A 393 0.66 -8.57 -16.12
CA ASN A 393 -0.56 -9.26 -15.70
C ASN A 393 -1.17 -8.58 -14.47
N ARG A 394 -0.35 -8.15 -13.53
CA ARG A 394 -0.79 -7.43 -12.35
C ARG A 394 -1.46 -6.10 -12.67
N ALA A 395 -0.84 -5.30 -13.54
CA ALA A 395 -1.37 -4.03 -14.03
C ALA A 395 -2.70 -4.22 -14.74
N ALA A 396 -2.82 -5.24 -15.60
CA ALA A 396 -4.07 -5.58 -16.29
C ALA A 396 -5.19 -5.96 -15.30
N ASN A 397 -4.89 -6.82 -14.32
CA ASN A 397 -5.87 -7.27 -13.33
C ASN A 397 -6.37 -6.09 -12.44
N LEU A 398 -5.48 -5.20 -12.00
CA LEU A 398 -5.87 -4.00 -11.25
C LEU A 398 -6.75 -3.07 -12.10
N ALA A 399 -6.37 -2.89 -13.37
CA ALA A 399 -7.15 -2.09 -14.31
C ALA A 399 -8.55 -2.65 -14.50
N GLU A 400 -8.70 -3.96 -14.70
CA GLU A 400 -10.00 -4.62 -14.82
C GLU A 400 -10.85 -4.46 -13.56
N GLN A 401 -10.29 -4.71 -12.39
CA GLN A 401 -10.98 -4.57 -11.10
C GLN A 401 -11.53 -3.16 -10.87
N LYS A 402 -10.82 -2.13 -11.35
CA LYS A 402 -11.20 -0.73 -11.18
C LYS A 402 -11.88 -0.12 -12.41
N GLY A 403 -12.12 -0.91 -13.45
CA GLY A 403 -12.78 -0.48 -14.69
C GLY A 403 -11.92 0.42 -15.58
N HIS A 404 -10.60 0.32 -15.49
CA HIS A 404 -9.64 0.96 -16.40
C HIS A 404 -9.36 0.05 -17.61
N PRO A 405 -8.85 0.60 -18.73
CA PRO A 405 -8.53 -0.19 -19.93
C PRO A 405 -7.30 -1.09 -19.69
N ALA A 406 -7.55 -2.40 -19.51
CA ALA A 406 -6.52 -3.40 -19.20
C ALA A 406 -5.45 -3.52 -20.29
N ALA A 407 -5.81 -3.40 -21.56
CA ALA A 407 -4.88 -3.44 -22.68
C ALA A 407 -3.84 -2.30 -22.61
N ILE A 408 -4.27 -1.11 -22.21
CA ILE A 408 -3.39 0.05 -22.00
C ILE A 408 -2.48 -0.18 -20.79
N ALA A 409 -3.04 -0.68 -19.68
CA ALA A 409 -2.27 -0.99 -18.48
C ALA A 409 -1.16 -2.03 -18.76
N ARG A 410 -1.48 -3.06 -19.54
CA ARG A 410 -0.50 -4.08 -19.95
C ARG A 410 0.59 -3.50 -20.86
N ALA A 411 0.21 -2.64 -21.80
CA ALA A 411 1.15 -2.03 -22.76
C ALA A 411 2.13 -1.03 -22.11
N MET A 412 1.82 -0.50 -20.92
CA MET A 412 2.75 0.32 -20.13
C MET A 412 3.90 -0.48 -19.54
N VAL A 413 3.84 -1.81 -19.56
CA VAL A 413 4.82 -2.71 -18.95
C VAL A 413 5.48 -3.59 -20.00
N ASP A 414 4.68 -4.21 -20.86
CA ASP A 414 5.14 -5.20 -21.83
C ASP A 414 5.38 -4.54 -23.18
N PRO A 415 6.64 -4.47 -23.65
CA PRO A 415 6.99 -3.88 -24.95
C PRO A 415 6.40 -4.66 -26.14
N ASP A 416 6.22 -5.96 -25.99
CA ASP A 416 5.79 -6.84 -27.10
C ASP A 416 4.29 -6.81 -27.36
N VAL A 417 3.54 -6.20 -26.45
CA VAL A 417 2.08 -6.04 -26.57
C VAL A 417 1.74 -4.99 -27.61
N GLU A 418 0.91 -5.35 -28.56
CA GLU A 418 0.30 -4.44 -29.54
C GLU A 418 -1.11 -4.07 -29.13
N VAL A 419 -1.39 -2.76 -29.02
CA VAL A 419 -2.71 -2.23 -28.68
C VAL A 419 -3.39 -1.70 -29.93
N ILE A 420 -4.61 -2.17 -30.11
CA ILE A 420 -5.46 -1.84 -31.26
C ILE A 420 -6.75 -1.20 -30.74
N GLU A 421 -7.09 -0.05 -31.32
CA GLU A 421 -8.40 0.52 -31.18
C GLU A 421 -9.34 -0.12 -32.19
N ALA A 422 -10.40 -0.74 -31.70
CA ALA A 422 -11.36 -1.39 -32.55
C ALA A 422 -12.79 -1.19 -32.06
N THR A 423 -13.76 -1.29 -32.97
CA THR A 423 -15.18 -1.22 -32.65
C THR A 423 -15.71 -2.63 -32.43
N ASP A 424 -16.24 -2.93 -31.26
CA ASP A 424 -16.91 -4.21 -31.00
C ASP A 424 -18.23 -4.28 -31.80
N ASN A 425 -18.34 -5.28 -32.67
CA ASN A 425 -19.48 -5.46 -33.56
C ASN A 425 -20.81 -5.74 -32.82
N LYS A 426 -20.73 -6.32 -31.61
CA LYS A 426 -21.93 -6.64 -30.81
C LYS A 426 -22.46 -5.39 -30.07
N THR A 427 -21.56 -4.53 -29.60
CA THR A 427 -21.93 -3.40 -28.74
C THR A 427 -21.84 -2.05 -29.45
N GLY A 428 -21.16 -1.98 -30.61
CA GLY A 428 -20.82 -0.73 -31.27
C GLY A 428 -19.85 0.18 -30.51
N ALA A 429 -19.28 -0.28 -29.39
CA ALA A 429 -18.36 0.48 -28.58
C ALA A 429 -16.94 0.43 -29.16
N VAL A 430 -16.27 1.58 -29.17
CA VAL A 430 -14.83 1.66 -29.47
C VAL A 430 -14.08 1.34 -28.19
N SER A 431 -13.15 0.39 -28.24
CA SER A 431 -12.35 -0.03 -27.09
C SER A 431 -10.91 -0.31 -27.51
N GLN A 432 -10.01 -0.20 -26.53
CA GLN A 432 -8.61 -0.58 -26.67
C GLN A 432 -8.50 -2.07 -26.34
N VAL A 433 -8.06 -2.87 -27.31
CA VAL A 433 -7.96 -4.32 -27.22
C VAL A 433 -6.56 -4.77 -27.63
N LEU A 434 -6.17 -5.95 -27.21
CA LEU A 434 -4.90 -6.54 -27.62
C LEU A 434 -5.06 -7.19 -29.00
N GLN A 435 -3.98 -7.23 -29.76
CA GLN A 435 -3.93 -7.97 -31.02
C GLN A 435 -4.31 -9.45 -30.81
N SER A 436 -3.91 -10.04 -29.69
CA SER A 436 -4.29 -11.40 -29.30
C SER A 436 -5.80 -11.60 -29.19
N ASP A 437 -6.52 -10.61 -28.65
CA ASP A 437 -7.98 -10.70 -28.45
C ASP A 437 -8.73 -10.66 -29.78
N ILE A 438 -8.20 -9.88 -30.75
CA ILE A 438 -8.75 -9.85 -32.13
C ILE A 438 -8.55 -11.18 -32.83
N GLN A 439 -7.37 -11.81 -32.61
CA GLN A 439 -7.08 -13.13 -33.19
C GLN A 439 -7.90 -14.24 -32.55
N ALA A 440 -8.18 -14.13 -31.23
CA ALA A 440 -8.97 -15.12 -30.51
C ALA A 440 -10.46 -15.11 -30.92
N GLU A 441 -11.03 -13.94 -31.27
CA GLU A 441 -12.42 -13.79 -31.67
C GLU A 441 -12.55 -13.11 -33.06
N PRO A 442 -12.28 -13.82 -34.15
CA PRO A 442 -12.35 -13.27 -35.50
C PRO A 442 -13.78 -12.77 -35.84
N GLY A 443 -13.86 -11.52 -36.31
CA GLY A 443 -15.15 -10.92 -36.72
C GLY A 443 -15.91 -10.19 -35.60
N ARG A 444 -15.45 -10.26 -34.36
CA ARG A 444 -16.00 -9.45 -33.26
C ARG A 444 -15.59 -7.98 -33.35
N TYR A 445 -14.40 -7.71 -33.81
CA TYR A 445 -13.83 -6.38 -33.83
C TYR A 445 -13.75 -5.83 -35.26
N LEU A 446 -14.32 -4.65 -35.47
CA LEU A 446 -14.36 -3.94 -36.75
C LEU A 446 -13.41 -2.72 -36.71
N ASN A 447 -12.94 -2.33 -37.90
CA ASN A 447 -12.11 -1.14 -38.12
C ASN A 447 -10.86 -1.07 -37.20
N PRO A 448 -10.03 -2.12 -37.12
CA PRO A 448 -8.85 -2.13 -36.26
C PRO A 448 -7.88 -1.01 -36.67
N ARG A 449 -7.41 -0.24 -35.70
CA ARG A 449 -6.35 0.78 -35.86
C ARG A 449 -5.30 0.56 -34.81
N VAL A 450 -4.06 0.37 -35.22
CA VAL A 450 -2.93 0.24 -34.31
C VAL A 450 -2.72 1.55 -33.57
N ARG A 451 -2.73 1.51 -32.26
CA ARG A 451 -2.44 2.64 -31.37
C ARG A 451 -1.05 2.56 -30.76
N LYS A 452 -0.57 1.34 -30.51
CA LYS A 452 0.77 1.06 -30.00
C LYS A 452 1.31 -0.19 -30.71
N SER A 453 2.43 -0.07 -31.39
CA SER A 453 3.13 -1.20 -32.04
C SER A 453 3.98 -1.97 -31.03
N SER A 454 4.28 -3.23 -31.35
CA SER A 454 5.26 -4.04 -30.61
C SER A 454 6.66 -3.41 -30.67
N GLY A 455 7.46 -3.63 -29.63
CA GLY A 455 8.86 -3.21 -29.53
C GLY A 455 9.12 -1.98 -28.65
N GLU A 456 8.08 -1.25 -28.25
CA GLU A 456 8.18 -0.09 -27.36
C GLU A 456 7.25 -0.23 -26.16
N VAL A 457 7.63 0.31 -25.01
CA VAL A 457 6.76 0.41 -23.84
C VAL A 457 5.92 1.68 -23.92
N LEU A 458 4.64 1.60 -23.58
CA LEU A 458 3.73 2.72 -23.68
C LEU A 458 3.93 3.71 -22.51
N THR A 459 4.16 4.96 -22.89
CA THR A 459 3.98 6.11 -21.97
C THR A 459 2.75 6.86 -22.39
N VAL A 460 1.83 7.08 -21.45
CA VAL A 460 0.55 7.75 -21.68
C VAL A 460 0.64 9.18 -21.18
N THR A 461 0.49 10.14 -22.09
CA THR A 461 0.36 11.57 -21.75
C THR A 461 -1.04 11.87 -21.20
N ALA A 462 -1.22 13.03 -20.55
CA ALA A 462 -2.52 13.44 -20.06
C ALA A 462 -3.59 13.49 -21.18
N GLU A 463 -3.21 13.89 -22.40
CA GLU A 463 -4.06 13.95 -23.58
C GLU A 463 -4.42 12.54 -24.08
N ASP A 464 -3.44 11.62 -24.12
CA ASP A 464 -3.66 10.23 -24.50
C ASP A 464 -4.52 9.49 -23.49
N ALA A 465 -4.35 9.79 -22.20
CA ALA A 465 -5.15 9.19 -21.13
C ALA A 465 -6.66 9.41 -21.34
N VAL A 466 -7.06 10.61 -21.80
CA VAL A 466 -8.45 10.90 -22.13
C VAL A 466 -8.90 10.10 -23.36
N SER A 467 -8.05 10.01 -24.40
CA SER A 467 -8.38 9.30 -25.65
C SER A 467 -8.52 7.78 -25.42
N TYR A 468 -7.72 7.21 -24.52
CA TYR A 468 -7.75 5.79 -24.14
C TYR A 468 -8.83 5.45 -23.10
N GLY A 469 -9.51 6.44 -22.55
CA GLY A 469 -10.47 6.23 -21.46
C GLY A 469 -9.83 5.86 -20.13
N LEU A 470 -8.52 6.07 -19.99
CA LEU A 470 -7.78 5.77 -18.76
C LEU A 470 -8.07 6.77 -17.65
N GLY A 471 -8.24 8.06 -17.99
CA GLY A 471 -8.41 9.11 -17.00
C GLY A 471 -9.09 10.35 -17.55
N GLN A 472 -9.19 11.37 -16.69
CA GLN A 472 -9.62 12.71 -17.04
C GLN A 472 -8.40 13.65 -16.97
N MET A 473 -8.41 14.72 -17.75
CA MET A 473 -7.36 15.72 -17.71
C MET A 473 -7.89 17.03 -17.12
N VAL A 474 -7.08 17.65 -16.28
CA VAL A 474 -7.34 18.98 -15.69
C VAL A 474 -6.12 19.88 -15.89
N ASN A 475 -6.32 21.20 -15.93
CA ASN A 475 -5.19 22.12 -16.09
C ASN A 475 -4.44 22.30 -14.77
N GLU A 476 -5.18 22.50 -13.67
CA GLU A 476 -4.62 22.82 -12.35
C GLU A 476 -5.34 22.06 -11.24
N LYS A 477 -4.78 22.11 -10.04
CA LYS A 477 -5.35 21.49 -8.83
C LYS A 477 -6.74 22.03 -8.49
N ASP A 478 -7.01 23.29 -8.72
CA ASP A 478 -8.33 23.90 -8.45
C ASP A 478 -9.40 23.35 -9.39
N ASP A 479 -9.05 23.07 -10.65
CA ASP A 479 -9.95 22.40 -11.60
C ASP A 479 -10.20 20.95 -11.19
N PHE A 480 -9.18 20.26 -10.67
CA PHE A 480 -9.34 18.93 -10.09
C PHE A 480 -10.33 18.95 -8.92
N LEU A 481 -10.20 19.90 -8.00
CA LEU A 481 -11.12 20.03 -6.87
C LEU A 481 -12.54 20.39 -7.32
N ALA A 482 -12.67 21.13 -8.41
CA ALA A 482 -13.98 21.48 -8.99
C ALA A 482 -14.75 20.23 -9.49
N LEU A 483 -14.05 19.17 -9.97
CA LEU A 483 -14.69 17.92 -10.39
C LEU A 483 -15.49 17.24 -9.24
N TYR A 484 -15.06 17.48 -8.00
CA TYR A 484 -15.69 16.90 -6.80
C TYR A 484 -16.54 17.93 -6.03
N GLY A 485 -16.76 19.15 -6.57
CA GLY A 485 -17.49 20.21 -5.87
C GLY A 485 -16.75 20.77 -4.65
N LEU A 486 -15.41 20.66 -4.65
CA LEU A 486 -14.55 21.06 -3.54
C LEU A 486 -13.71 22.32 -3.84
N ARG A 487 -14.03 23.02 -4.92
CA ARG A 487 -13.31 24.25 -5.30
C ARG A 487 -13.33 25.27 -4.17
N GLY A 488 -12.16 25.79 -3.81
CA GLY A 488 -12.02 26.77 -2.72
C GLY A 488 -12.15 26.22 -1.30
N LYS A 489 -12.37 24.90 -1.13
CA LYS A 489 -12.35 24.27 0.19
C LYS A 489 -10.93 23.91 0.58
N GLN A 490 -10.56 24.20 1.83
CA GLN A 490 -9.30 23.72 2.38
C GLN A 490 -9.42 22.21 2.66
N ILE A 491 -8.60 21.42 1.98
CA ILE A 491 -8.50 19.98 2.20
C ILE A 491 -7.24 19.73 3.02
N ARG A 492 -7.36 18.89 4.05
CA ARG A 492 -6.20 18.46 4.81
C ARG A 492 -5.24 17.70 3.89
N VAL A 493 -4.02 18.20 3.80
CA VAL A 493 -2.94 17.54 3.05
C VAL A 493 -2.09 16.78 4.04
N ASP A 494 -2.13 15.47 3.97
CA ASP A 494 -1.27 14.58 4.74
C ASP A 494 0.02 14.35 3.94
N GLY A 495 1.06 15.07 4.34
CA GLY A 495 2.43 14.86 3.88
C GLY A 495 3.23 14.05 4.91
N PRO A 496 4.50 13.72 4.60
CA PRO A 496 5.41 13.14 5.57
C PRO A 496 5.51 14.04 6.82
N THR A 497 5.35 13.44 7.99
CA THR A 497 5.55 14.15 9.26
C THR A 497 7.04 14.24 9.59
N TRP A 498 7.38 15.03 10.61
CA TRP A 498 8.75 15.05 11.12
C TRP A 498 9.24 13.66 11.53
N VAL A 499 8.34 12.78 12.01
CA VAL A 499 8.67 11.38 12.34
C VAL A 499 9.03 10.60 11.07
N ASP A 500 8.24 10.72 10.00
CA ASP A 500 8.51 10.05 8.74
C ASP A 500 9.85 10.53 8.15
N THR A 501 10.13 11.85 8.22
CA THR A 501 11.43 12.41 7.80
C THR A 501 12.57 11.88 8.67
N LEU A 502 12.37 11.80 9.98
CA LEU A 502 13.36 11.25 10.90
C LEU A 502 13.63 9.76 10.59
N VAL A 503 12.59 8.97 10.36
CA VAL A 503 12.72 7.56 9.94
C VAL A 503 13.54 7.45 8.66
N THR A 504 13.21 8.23 7.63
CA THR A 504 13.96 8.24 6.36
C THR A 504 15.43 8.58 6.58
N VAL A 505 15.75 9.56 7.43
CA VAL A 505 17.15 9.92 7.76
C VAL A 505 17.84 8.80 8.53
N LEU A 506 17.18 8.20 9.52
CA LEU A 506 17.79 7.15 10.34
C LEU A 506 17.94 5.82 9.60
N THR A 507 17.10 5.54 8.62
CA THR A 507 17.21 4.35 7.75
C THR A 507 18.12 4.57 6.54
N ASP A 508 18.62 5.81 6.33
CA ASP A 508 19.66 6.03 5.33
C ASP A 508 20.85 5.11 5.60
N PRO A 509 21.37 4.39 4.59
CA PRO A 509 22.44 3.41 4.79
C PRO A 509 23.68 3.94 5.48
N ILE A 510 24.04 5.24 5.28
CA ILE A 510 25.18 5.85 5.93
C ILE A 510 24.89 6.11 7.40
N VAL A 511 23.69 6.65 7.70
CA VAL A 511 23.27 6.95 9.07
C VAL A 511 23.08 5.66 9.87
N SER A 512 22.42 4.64 9.27
CA SER A 512 22.27 3.30 9.86
C SER A 512 23.62 2.67 10.19
N TRP A 513 24.60 2.77 9.27
CA TRP A 513 25.97 2.32 9.52
C TRP A 513 26.64 3.06 10.68
N ILE A 514 26.48 4.39 10.76
CA ILE A 514 27.00 5.19 11.87
C ILE A 514 26.36 4.78 13.20
N LEU A 515 25.03 4.57 13.22
CA LEU A 515 24.33 4.10 14.42
C LEU A 515 24.85 2.73 14.88
N LEU A 516 25.03 1.78 13.95
CA LEU A 516 25.59 0.47 14.24
C LEU A 516 27.03 0.57 14.74
N PHE A 517 27.87 1.38 14.07
CA PHE A 517 29.26 1.60 14.49
C PHE A 517 29.32 2.20 15.91
N VAL A 518 28.55 3.26 16.16
CA VAL A 518 28.51 3.91 17.49
C VAL A 518 27.96 2.95 18.53
N GLY A 519 26.89 2.22 18.23
CA GLY A 519 26.28 1.25 19.13
C GLY A 519 27.26 0.15 19.54
N LEU A 520 27.89 -0.51 18.55
CA LEU A 520 28.88 -1.56 18.81
C LEU A 520 30.14 -1.04 19.48
N PHE A 521 30.65 0.11 19.04
CA PHE A 521 31.84 0.71 19.59
C PHE A 521 31.66 1.08 21.07
N MET A 522 30.56 1.75 21.42
CA MET A 522 30.23 2.11 22.79
C MET A 522 29.92 0.89 23.66
N LEU A 523 29.34 -0.18 23.09
CA LEU A 523 29.17 -1.45 23.79
C LEU A 523 30.51 -2.07 24.16
N VAL A 524 31.45 -2.14 23.22
CA VAL A 524 32.80 -2.66 23.46
C VAL A 524 33.55 -1.80 24.46
N LEU A 525 33.37 -0.48 24.42
CA LEU A 525 34.00 0.46 25.37
C LEU A 525 33.46 0.23 26.78
N GLU A 526 32.15 0.06 26.99
CA GLU A 526 31.57 -0.24 28.32
C GLU A 526 32.07 -1.57 28.86
N LEU A 527 32.21 -2.62 27.98
CA LEU A 527 32.76 -3.91 28.40
C LEU A 527 34.23 -3.85 28.80
N LYS A 528 34.99 -2.86 28.27
CA LYS A 528 36.41 -2.63 28.62
C LYS A 528 36.58 -1.75 29.85
N LEU A 529 35.64 -0.84 30.11
CA LEU A 529 35.70 0.16 31.17
C LEU A 529 34.40 0.12 32.00
N PRO A 530 34.12 -0.98 32.67
CA PRO A 530 32.86 -1.14 33.39
C PRO A 530 32.74 -0.13 34.51
N GLY A 531 31.59 0.57 34.59
CA GLY A 531 31.24 1.49 35.66
C GLY A 531 31.14 2.97 35.33
N ILE A 532 31.43 3.39 34.08
CA ILE A 532 31.21 4.77 33.64
C ILE A 532 29.75 5.02 33.27
N GLY A 533 29.05 4.00 32.69
CA GLY A 533 27.65 4.03 32.34
C GLY A 533 27.27 4.88 31.11
N LEU A 534 28.05 5.93 30.79
CA LEU A 534 27.81 6.77 29.60
C LEU A 534 27.92 5.99 28.27
N PRO A 535 28.94 5.12 28.05
CA PRO A 535 29.02 4.33 26.85
C PRO A 535 27.82 3.34 26.73
N ALA A 536 27.39 2.73 27.85
CA ALA A 536 26.23 1.85 27.86
C ALA A 536 24.96 2.58 27.43
N ILE A 537 24.69 3.77 27.96
CA ILE A 537 23.55 4.62 27.62
C ILE A 537 23.59 4.99 26.12
N THR A 538 24.77 5.42 25.64
CA THR A 538 24.96 5.81 24.23
C THR A 538 24.75 4.61 23.29
N SER A 539 25.28 3.44 23.66
CA SER A 539 25.08 2.20 22.92
C SER A 539 23.60 1.82 22.86
N ALA A 540 22.93 1.82 24.02
CA ALA A 540 21.50 1.51 24.10
C ALA A 540 20.65 2.48 23.26
N LEU A 541 20.96 3.78 23.29
CA LEU A 541 20.26 4.79 22.48
C LEU A 541 20.50 4.57 20.98
N ALA A 542 21.73 4.27 20.57
CA ALA A 542 22.06 4.02 19.16
C ALA A 542 21.31 2.80 18.62
N PHE A 543 21.29 1.68 19.36
CA PHE A 543 20.53 0.49 18.96
C PHE A 543 19.02 0.72 19.04
N LEU A 544 18.53 1.45 20.03
CA LEU A 544 17.11 1.83 20.11
C LEU A 544 16.70 2.62 18.87
N LEU A 545 17.46 3.63 18.46
CA LEU A 545 17.17 4.43 17.27
C LEU A 545 17.27 3.59 16.00
N PHE A 546 18.25 2.70 15.90
CA PHE A 546 18.39 1.78 14.78
C PHE A 546 17.16 0.88 14.65
N PHE A 547 16.82 0.11 15.66
CA PHE A 547 15.67 -0.81 15.60
C PHE A 547 14.33 -0.09 15.50
N TRP A 548 14.19 1.06 16.17
CA TRP A 548 12.96 1.85 16.10
C TRP A 548 12.70 2.39 14.68
N SER A 549 13.74 2.91 14.03
CA SER A 549 13.62 3.41 12.65
C SER A 549 13.31 2.28 11.66
N HIS A 550 13.98 1.15 11.79
CA HIS A 550 13.76 -0.03 10.94
C HIS A 550 12.39 -0.68 11.20
N TYR A 551 11.90 -0.69 12.43
CA TYR A 551 10.53 -1.11 12.78
C TYR A 551 9.47 -0.20 12.13
N LEU A 552 9.62 1.11 12.23
CA LEU A 552 8.70 2.07 11.62
C LEU A 552 8.77 2.08 10.08
N SER A 553 9.90 1.74 9.50
CA SER A 553 10.04 1.57 8.04
C SER A 553 9.49 0.23 7.53
N GLY A 554 9.20 -0.72 8.43
CA GLY A 554 8.69 -2.04 8.08
C GLY A 554 9.77 -3.01 7.59
N THR A 555 11.05 -2.72 7.84
CA THR A 555 12.17 -3.65 7.54
C THR A 555 12.52 -4.54 8.72
N ALA A 556 12.19 -4.12 9.96
CA ALA A 556 12.36 -4.94 11.17
C ALA A 556 11.02 -5.23 11.81
N ASP A 557 10.90 -6.39 12.43
CA ASP A 557 9.74 -6.80 13.21
C ASP A 557 10.16 -7.13 14.66
N GLN A 558 9.28 -7.69 15.45
CA GLN A 558 9.54 -8.06 16.84
C GLN A 558 10.63 -9.14 16.97
N LEU A 559 10.73 -10.04 15.97
CA LEU A 559 11.67 -11.14 15.97
C LEU A 559 13.13 -10.65 16.02
N GLU A 560 13.47 -9.66 15.21
CA GLU A 560 14.83 -9.10 15.12
C GLU A 560 15.24 -8.45 16.45
N ILE A 561 14.32 -7.73 17.08
CA ILE A 561 14.55 -7.10 18.39
C ILE A 561 14.77 -8.16 19.46
N ILE A 562 13.96 -9.23 19.45
CA ILE A 562 14.10 -10.34 20.41
C ILE A 562 15.43 -11.06 20.20
N LEU A 563 15.82 -11.38 18.95
CA LEU A 563 17.10 -11.99 18.64
C LEU A 563 18.28 -11.16 19.14
N PHE A 564 18.22 -9.84 18.96
CA PHE A 564 19.23 -8.93 19.45
C PHE A 564 19.34 -8.97 20.97
N LEU A 565 18.23 -8.90 21.68
CA LEU A 565 18.20 -8.93 23.15
C LEU A 565 18.70 -10.28 23.70
N VAL A 566 18.31 -11.40 23.09
CA VAL A 566 18.81 -12.72 23.44
C VAL A 566 20.31 -12.81 23.21
N GLY A 567 20.80 -12.25 22.09
CA GLY A 567 22.23 -12.17 21.81
C GLY A 567 23.00 -11.36 22.87
N LEU A 568 22.45 -10.23 23.32
CA LEU A 568 23.02 -9.45 24.43
C LEU A 568 23.05 -10.23 25.75
N VAL A 569 21.99 -10.96 26.07
CA VAL A 569 21.94 -11.83 27.27
C VAL A 569 22.98 -12.92 27.18
N CYS A 570 23.15 -13.56 26.01
CA CYS A 570 24.21 -14.57 25.82
C CYS A 570 25.61 -13.97 26.04
N LEU A 571 25.89 -12.77 25.52
CA LEU A 571 27.15 -12.06 25.78
C LEU A 571 27.35 -11.74 27.28
N ALA A 572 26.30 -11.32 27.96
CA ALA A 572 26.35 -11.03 29.37
C ALA A 572 26.60 -12.31 30.19
N LEU A 573 26.00 -13.44 29.83
CA LEU A 573 26.25 -14.73 30.49
C LEU A 573 27.70 -15.17 30.33
N GLU A 574 28.27 -15.05 29.13
CA GLU A 574 29.70 -15.38 28.90
C GLU A 574 30.62 -14.51 29.72
N LEU A 575 30.32 -13.20 29.84
CA LEU A 575 31.21 -12.27 30.50
C LEU A 575 31.14 -12.33 32.03
N PHE A 576 29.92 -12.50 32.59
CA PHE A 576 29.69 -12.36 34.03
C PHE A 576 29.43 -13.69 34.75
N VAL A 577 28.94 -14.72 34.06
CA VAL A 577 28.53 -15.99 34.70
C VAL A 577 29.45 -17.14 34.33
N PHE A 578 29.80 -17.31 33.06
CA PHE A 578 30.60 -18.43 32.54
C PHE A 578 31.82 -17.97 31.74
N PRO A 579 32.75 -17.17 32.34
CA PRO A 579 33.87 -16.62 31.60
C PRO A 579 34.78 -17.74 31.03
N GLY A 580 35.04 -17.66 29.72
CA GLY A 580 35.95 -18.56 29.01
C GLY A 580 35.35 -19.83 28.45
N PHE A 581 34.02 -20.04 28.55
CA PHE A 581 33.35 -21.21 27.95
C PHE A 581 33.22 -21.05 26.41
N GLY A 582 33.11 -19.82 25.92
CA GLY A 582 33.12 -19.43 24.50
C GLY A 582 31.82 -19.70 23.75
N VAL A 583 30.98 -20.62 24.20
CA VAL A 583 29.74 -20.99 23.51
C VAL A 583 28.70 -19.89 23.56
N PHE A 584 28.47 -19.31 24.74
CA PHE A 584 27.52 -18.21 24.90
C PHE A 584 27.99 -16.94 24.19
N GLY A 585 29.31 -16.65 24.22
CA GLY A 585 29.87 -15.51 23.53
C GLY A 585 29.73 -15.60 22.03
N MET A 586 30.06 -16.75 21.44
CA MET A 586 29.93 -16.99 20.00
C MET A 586 28.48 -16.98 19.56
N SER A 587 27.58 -17.64 20.31
CA SER A 587 26.15 -17.62 20.04
C SER A 587 25.58 -16.20 20.14
N GLY A 588 25.99 -15.42 21.16
CA GLY A 588 25.56 -14.05 21.34
C GLY A 588 25.96 -13.16 20.17
N VAL A 589 27.21 -13.25 19.71
CA VAL A 589 27.67 -12.49 18.53
C VAL A 589 26.90 -12.90 17.28
N LEU A 590 26.70 -14.19 17.05
CA LEU A 590 25.94 -14.70 15.90
C LEU A 590 24.51 -14.19 15.90
N LEU A 591 23.82 -14.25 17.04
CA LEU A 591 22.43 -13.77 17.17
C LEU A 591 22.33 -12.27 16.92
N ILE A 592 23.26 -11.45 17.45
CA ILE A 592 23.30 -10.01 17.23
C ILE A 592 23.51 -9.72 15.73
N LEU A 593 24.47 -10.36 15.10
CA LEU A 593 24.75 -10.16 13.67
C LEU A 593 23.56 -10.58 12.80
N THR A 594 22.95 -11.73 13.08
CA THR A 594 21.76 -12.19 12.36
C THR A 594 20.61 -11.20 12.53
N SER A 595 20.35 -10.73 13.76
CA SER A 595 19.33 -9.72 14.03
C SER A 595 19.54 -8.43 13.23
N ILE A 596 20.76 -7.92 13.19
CA ILE A 596 21.10 -6.69 12.43
C ILE A 596 20.91 -6.89 10.92
N VAL A 597 21.35 -8.04 10.39
CA VAL A 597 21.15 -8.39 8.97
C VAL A 597 19.67 -8.47 8.64
N MET A 598 18.89 -9.21 9.42
CA MET A 598 17.44 -9.36 9.20
C MET A 598 16.72 -8.01 9.32
N ALA A 599 17.06 -7.17 10.31
CA ALA A 599 16.46 -5.85 10.47
C ALA A 599 16.74 -4.89 9.30
N SER A 600 17.81 -5.12 8.54
CA SER A 600 18.21 -4.27 7.41
C SER A 600 17.55 -4.65 6.08
N HIS A 601 16.83 -5.78 6.02
CA HIS A 601 16.22 -6.31 4.80
C HIS A 601 14.77 -6.71 5.02
N THR A 602 14.00 -6.73 3.92
CA THR A 602 12.60 -7.20 3.91
C THR A 602 12.46 -8.67 3.54
N PHE A 603 13.55 -9.31 3.13
CA PHE A 603 13.58 -10.71 2.75
C PHE A 603 14.38 -11.54 3.78
N VAL A 604 13.92 -12.73 4.07
CA VAL A 604 14.63 -13.69 4.92
C VAL A 604 15.66 -14.47 4.12
N TRP A 605 15.33 -14.79 2.87
CA TRP A 605 16.20 -15.49 1.93
C TRP A 605 16.17 -14.80 0.57
N PRO A 606 17.32 -14.34 0.04
CA PRO A 606 17.37 -13.65 -1.24
C PRO A 606 16.96 -14.59 -2.39
N THR A 607 16.07 -14.13 -3.24
CA THR A 607 15.59 -14.86 -4.42
C THR A 607 15.92 -14.14 -5.72
N GLN A 608 16.12 -12.83 -5.67
CA GLN A 608 16.42 -11.98 -6.80
C GLN A 608 17.90 -11.55 -6.82
N GLU A 609 18.45 -11.29 -8.00
CA GLU A 609 19.86 -10.88 -8.14
C GLU A 609 20.21 -9.62 -7.36
N TYR A 610 19.29 -8.64 -7.31
CA TYR A 610 19.52 -7.41 -6.56
C TYR A 610 19.50 -7.65 -5.05
N GLU A 611 18.70 -8.59 -4.52
CA GLU A 611 18.66 -8.98 -3.11
C GLU A 611 19.99 -9.58 -2.65
N TYR A 612 20.61 -10.44 -3.47
CA TYR A 612 21.96 -10.95 -3.21
C TYR A 612 22.99 -9.83 -3.13
N ARG A 613 22.85 -8.82 -4.00
CA ARG A 613 23.74 -7.66 -4.01
C ARG A 613 23.56 -6.79 -2.78
N GLU A 614 22.31 -6.53 -2.38
CA GLU A 614 21.98 -5.79 -1.15
C GLU A 614 22.49 -6.51 0.10
N LEU A 615 22.28 -7.82 0.19
CA LEU A 615 22.80 -8.65 1.28
C LEU A 615 24.34 -8.58 1.34
N ALA A 616 25.02 -8.68 0.19
CA ALA A 616 26.47 -8.55 0.12
C ALA A 616 26.95 -7.18 0.61
N TYR A 617 26.29 -6.09 0.22
CA TYR A 617 26.62 -4.74 0.71
C TYR A 617 26.43 -4.61 2.21
N THR A 618 25.35 -5.14 2.78
CA THR A 618 25.11 -5.11 4.22
C THR A 618 26.15 -5.90 4.99
N LEU A 619 26.54 -7.08 4.51
CA LEU A 619 27.61 -7.89 5.11
C LEU A 619 28.96 -7.18 5.05
N ILE A 620 29.26 -6.51 3.94
CA ILE A 620 30.48 -5.68 3.82
C ILE A 620 30.42 -4.52 4.83
N GLN A 621 29.30 -3.82 4.94
CA GLN A 621 29.12 -2.70 5.89
C GLN A 621 29.31 -3.14 7.34
N ILE A 622 28.71 -4.27 7.73
CA ILE A 622 28.85 -4.84 9.07
C ILE A 622 30.32 -5.24 9.30
N THR A 623 30.97 -5.87 8.33
CA THR A 623 32.38 -6.26 8.44
C THR A 623 33.27 -5.04 8.61
N VAL A 624 33.06 -3.99 7.82
CA VAL A 624 33.80 -2.72 7.95
C VAL A 624 33.53 -2.07 9.30
N ALA A 625 32.30 -2.08 9.78
CA ALA A 625 31.97 -1.57 11.11
C ALA A 625 32.70 -2.34 12.22
N MET A 626 32.70 -3.68 12.16
CA MET A 626 33.43 -4.52 13.13
C MET A 626 34.93 -4.27 13.13
N VAL A 627 35.53 -4.18 11.93
CA VAL A 627 36.97 -3.84 11.78
C VAL A 627 37.26 -2.45 12.34
N ALA A 628 36.40 -1.47 12.05
CA ALA A 628 36.54 -0.11 12.56
C ALA A 628 36.39 -0.05 14.10
N VAL A 629 35.44 -0.81 14.67
CA VAL A 629 35.28 -0.97 16.14
C VAL A 629 36.53 -1.60 16.76
N GLY A 630 37.04 -2.68 16.16
CA GLY A 630 38.27 -3.34 16.61
C GLY A 630 39.48 -2.40 16.57
N ALA A 631 39.68 -1.69 15.44
CA ALA A 631 40.74 -0.70 15.30
C ALA A 631 40.59 0.44 16.31
N GLY A 632 39.37 0.97 16.49
CA GLY A 632 39.06 2.00 17.48
C GLY A 632 39.35 1.55 18.92
N ALA A 633 39.01 0.31 19.26
CA ALA A 633 39.31 -0.29 20.56
C ALA A 633 40.81 -0.39 20.83
N VAL A 634 41.62 -0.78 19.81
CA VAL A 634 43.06 -0.81 19.87
C VAL A 634 43.65 0.59 20.04
N VAL A 635 43.18 1.55 19.25
CA VAL A 635 43.60 2.96 19.35
C VAL A 635 43.29 3.52 20.76
N ILE A 636 42.08 3.28 21.26
CA ILE A 636 41.74 3.74 22.63
C ILE A 636 42.61 3.05 23.64
N ALA A 637 42.78 1.73 23.60
CA ALA A 637 43.62 1.00 24.53
C ALA A 637 45.06 1.55 24.60
N ARG A 638 45.59 1.98 23.43
CA ARG A 638 46.95 2.53 23.34
C ARG A 638 47.08 3.99 23.78
N TYR A 639 46.10 4.83 23.44
CA TYR A 639 46.16 6.27 23.63
C TYR A 639 45.31 6.77 24.81
N PHE A 640 44.37 5.96 25.32
CA PHE A 640 43.49 6.32 26.43
C PHE A 640 44.24 6.86 27.67
N PRO A 641 45.38 6.27 28.12
CA PRO A 641 46.15 6.78 29.27
C PRO A 641 46.74 8.16 29.02
N SER A 642 46.92 8.61 27.79
CA SER A 642 47.53 9.90 27.45
C SER A 642 46.53 11.04 27.20
N LEU A 643 45.23 10.77 27.17
CA LEU A 643 44.20 11.77 26.95
C LEU A 643 43.93 12.59 28.21
N PRO A 644 43.93 13.93 28.13
CA PRO A 644 43.84 14.80 29.33
C PRO A 644 42.49 14.66 30.09
N LEU A 645 41.42 14.27 29.43
CA LEU A 645 40.12 14.04 30.06
C LEU A 645 40.09 12.77 30.92
N PHE A 646 40.83 11.74 30.54
CA PHE A 646 40.82 10.42 31.17
C PHE A 646 42.05 10.17 32.05
N ASN A 647 43.03 11.01 31.94
CA ASN A 647 44.25 10.93 32.76
C ASN A 647 43.99 11.02 34.29
N ARG A 648 42.81 11.55 34.66
CA ARG A 648 42.36 11.61 36.07
C ARG A 648 41.73 10.32 36.59
N LEU A 649 41.35 9.41 35.66
CA LEU A 649 40.75 8.12 35.99
C LEU A 649 41.76 6.96 36.00
N VAL A 650 42.97 7.21 35.48
CA VAL A 650 44.06 6.23 35.53
C VAL A 650 44.91 6.56 36.79
N LEU A 651 44.85 5.71 37.77
CA LEU A 651 45.78 5.73 38.89
C LEU A 651 47.20 5.53 38.33
N LYS A 652 47.96 6.63 38.25
CA LYS A 652 49.38 6.53 37.95
C LYS A 652 50.05 6.08 39.23
N PRO A 653 50.82 4.97 39.24
CA PRO A 653 51.71 4.71 40.37
C PRO A 653 52.65 5.95 40.50
N GLU A 654 52.73 6.52 41.67
CA GLU A 654 53.68 7.60 41.91
C GLU A 654 55.09 7.14 41.54
N PRO A 655 55.86 7.92 40.76
CA PRO A 655 57.23 7.54 40.49
C PRO A 655 57.97 7.57 41.82
N TRP A 656 58.52 6.44 42.25
CA TRP A 656 59.36 6.31 43.43
C TRP A 656 60.60 7.15 43.27
N THR A 657 60.60 8.34 43.85
CA THR A 657 61.76 9.21 43.96
C THR A 657 62.62 8.71 45.09
N GLY A 658 63.23 7.58 44.87
CA GLY A 658 64.32 7.12 45.76
C GLY A 658 65.60 7.80 45.39
N SER A 659 65.96 8.85 46.13
CA SER A 659 67.30 9.34 46.15
C SER A 659 68.20 8.46 47.05
N GLY A 660 69.11 7.75 46.42
CA GLY A 660 70.38 7.35 47.09
C GLY A 660 70.50 5.91 47.57
N MET A 661 71.40 5.26 46.90
CA MET A 661 72.31 4.19 47.33
C MET A 661 71.86 2.72 47.41
N ASP A 662 72.52 2.00 46.54
CA ASP A 662 73.02 0.62 46.60
C ASP A 662 72.04 -0.58 46.59
N ASP A 663 72.24 -1.35 45.50
CA ASP A 663 72.04 -2.77 45.29
C ASP A 663 71.54 -3.61 46.50
N ALA A 664 70.20 -3.72 46.58
CA ALA A 664 69.61 -4.92 47.17
C ALA A 664 68.33 -5.21 46.44
N ILE A 665 68.21 -6.43 45.90
CA ILE A 665 67.04 -6.95 45.16
C ILE A 665 65.83 -6.89 46.07
N VAL A 666 65.02 -5.81 45.92
CA VAL A 666 63.72 -5.70 46.60
C VAL A 666 62.66 -6.37 45.76
N LYS A 667 62.14 -7.50 46.16
CA LYS A 667 60.91 -8.10 45.63
C LYS A 667 59.73 -7.21 46.04
N PRO A 668 58.74 -6.97 45.16
CA PRO A 668 57.57 -6.14 45.46
C PRO A 668 56.77 -6.74 46.63
N SER A 669 56.60 -5.99 47.69
CA SER A 669 55.70 -6.32 48.80
C SER A 669 54.30 -5.83 48.50
N LEU A 670 53.30 -6.63 48.83
CA LEU A 670 51.87 -6.27 48.79
C LEU A 670 51.60 -5.06 49.65
N GLU A 671 50.78 -4.11 49.14
CA GLU A 671 50.39 -2.89 49.82
C GLU A 671 49.90 -3.14 51.26
N GLY A 672 50.50 -2.46 52.25
CA GLY A 672 49.98 -2.36 53.60
C GLY A 672 50.83 -2.95 54.71
N TYR A 673 52.03 -3.53 54.45
CA TYR A 673 52.95 -3.99 55.49
C TYR A 673 54.29 -3.31 55.38
N GLU A 674 54.66 -2.53 56.40
CA GLU A 674 56.02 -2.10 56.55
C GLU A 674 56.95 -3.32 56.59
N SER A 675 58.01 -3.32 55.78
CA SER A 675 58.93 -4.46 55.76
C SER A 675 59.67 -4.56 57.09
N LEU A 676 59.35 -5.52 57.93
CA LEU A 676 59.99 -5.78 59.19
C LEU A 676 61.42 -6.34 59.03
N GLY A 677 62.00 -6.27 57.84
CA GLY A 677 63.37 -6.72 57.56
C GLY A 677 64.46 -6.10 58.32
N PHE A 678 64.27 -4.86 58.86
CA PHE A 678 65.23 -4.15 59.76
C PHE A 678 65.39 -4.87 61.13
N LEU A 679 64.51 -5.79 61.49
CA LEU A 679 64.54 -6.53 62.72
C LEU A 679 65.47 -7.76 62.65
N ILE A 680 66.00 -8.11 61.52
CA ILE A 680 66.94 -9.29 61.42
C ILE A 680 68.19 -9.01 62.20
N GLY A 681 68.47 -9.88 63.17
CA GLY A 681 69.59 -9.69 64.11
C GLY A 681 69.27 -8.92 65.42
N GLU A 682 68.02 -8.33 65.49
CA GLU A 682 67.56 -7.67 66.70
C GLU A 682 67.20 -8.68 67.82
N THR A 683 67.50 -8.34 69.04
CA THR A 683 67.19 -9.20 70.20
C THR A 683 65.97 -8.68 70.96
N GLY A 684 65.09 -9.59 71.32
CA GLY A 684 63.87 -9.28 72.06
C GLY A 684 63.57 -10.32 73.14
N ARG A 685 62.45 -10.12 73.85
CA ARG A 685 61.96 -11.08 74.85
C ARG A 685 60.59 -11.62 74.50
N THR A 686 60.42 -12.91 74.66
CA THR A 686 59.09 -13.58 74.47
C THR A 686 58.16 -13.13 75.60
N THR A 687 56.94 -12.65 75.22
CA THR A 687 55.87 -12.30 76.18
C THR A 687 54.89 -13.42 76.39
N THR A 688 54.80 -14.37 75.42
CA THR A 688 54.01 -15.58 75.51
C THR A 688 54.85 -16.79 75.13
N MET A 689 54.45 -18.00 75.55
CA MET A 689 55.04 -19.26 75.05
C MET A 689 54.93 -19.36 73.55
N LEU A 690 56.02 -19.68 72.85
CA LEU A 690 56.00 -19.93 71.38
C LEU A 690 55.81 -21.42 71.12
N ARG A 691 54.63 -21.84 70.50
CA ARG A 691 54.29 -23.23 70.09
C ARG A 691 53.61 -23.29 68.72
N PRO A 692 54.24 -23.27 67.61
CA PRO A 692 55.51 -22.61 67.29
C PRO A 692 55.38 -21.11 67.25
N SER A 693 54.18 -20.51 67.25
CA SER A 693 53.93 -19.08 67.19
C SER A 693 53.50 -18.49 68.54
N GLY A 694 53.83 -17.27 68.79
CA GLY A 694 53.48 -16.45 69.97
C GLY A 694 53.90 -15.05 69.78
N LYS A 695 53.99 -14.28 70.89
CA LYS A 695 54.38 -12.84 70.92
C LYS A 695 55.71 -12.62 71.55
N ALA A 696 56.57 -11.77 70.96
CA ALA A 696 57.80 -11.27 71.49
C ALA A 696 57.87 -9.75 71.34
N ARG A 697 58.57 -9.12 72.28
CA ARG A 697 58.80 -7.66 72.32
C ARG A 697 60.19 -7.37 71.86
N PHE A 698 60.30 -6.47 70.87
CA PHE A 698 61.54 -5.92 70.35
C PHE A 698 61.52 -4.38 70.59
N GLY A 699 62.24 -3.89 71.60
CA GLY A 699 62.07 -2.52 71.99
C GLY A 699 60.64 -2.24 72.46
N GLU A 700 60.00 -1.24 71.82
CA GLU A 700 58.60 -0.92 72.13
C GLU A 700 57.60 -1.67 71.30
N MET A 701 58.04 -2.45 70.27
CA MET A 701 57.19 -3.18 69.37
C MET A 701 56.85 -4.60 69.89
N LEU A 702 55.58 -4.90 69.94
CA LEU A 702 55.09 -6.25 70.26
C LEU A 702 54.65 -6.93 68.93
N LEU A 703 55.36 -7.98 68.55
CA LEU A 703 55.18 -8.64 67.27
C LEU A 703 54.75 -10.14 67.42
N ASP A 704 53.98 -10.65 66.48
CA ASP A 704 53.71 -12.09 66.35
C ASP A 704 54.96 -12.74 65.74
N VAL A 705 55.57 -13.69 66.47
CA VAL A 705 56.78 -14.38 66.03
C VAL A 705 56.62 -15.87 66.03
N THR A 706 57.42 -16.59 65.22
CA THR A 706 57.48 -18.01 65.17
C THR A 706 58.83 -18.55 65.56
N ALA A 707 58.89 -19.53 66.46
CA ALA A 707 60.13 -20.14 66.90
C ALA A 707 60.74 -21.04 65.83
N ASP A 708 62.03 -21.00 65.63
CA ASP A 708 62.76 -21.92 64.75
C ASP A 708 62.99 -23.26 65.45
N GLY A 709 62.08 -24.23 65.27
CA GLY A 709 62.25 -25.61 65.58
C GLY A 709 61.92 -26.15 67.00
N TYR A 710 61.98 -25.33 68.08
CA TYR A 710 61.76 -25.72 69.48
C TYR A 710 60.80 -24.77 70.18
N PHE A 711 60.17 -25.27 71.26
CA PHE A 711 59.33 -24.42 72.12
C PHE A 711 60.21 -23.44 72.90
N ILE A 712 59.77 -22.20 72.96
CA ILE A 712 60.44 -21.15 73.68
C ILE A 712 59.51 -20.68 74.82
N GLU A 713 60.01 -20.76 76.07
CA GLU A 713 59.25 -20.30 77.23
C GLU A 713 59.06 -18.80 77.28
N PRO A 714 58.02 -18.30 77.98
CA PRO A 714 57.84 -16.89 78.17
C PRO A 714 59.09 -16.31 78.91
N ASP A 715 59.35 -14.99 78.63
CA ASP A 715 60.45 -14.23 79.18
C ASP A 715 61.87 -14.71 78.77
N SER A 716 61.96 -15.48 77.69
CA SER A 716 63.20 -15.94 77.06
C SER A 716 63.76 -14.88 76.11
N LEU A 717 65.13 -14.75 76.08
CA LEU A 717 65.82 -13.87 75.15
C LEU A 717 65.80 -14.57 73.72
N VAL A 718 65.37 -13.84 72.70
CA VAL A 718 65.27 -14.36 71.31
C VAL A 718 65.89 -13.36 70.35
N GLU A 719 66.44 -13.88 69.24
CA GLU A 719 66.97 -13.08 68.13
C GLU A 719 66.16 -13.40 66.87
N VAL A 720 65.86 -12.38 66.08
CA VAL A 720 65.22 -12.49 64.81
C VAL A 720 66.21 -13.03 63.78
N ILE A 721 65.94 -14.23 63.27
CA ILE A 721 66.80 -14.91 62.27
C ILE A 721 66.31 -14.77 60.86
N ASP A 722 65.00 -14.56 60.67
CA ASP A 722 64.43 -14.42 59.34
C ASP A 722 63.08 -13.67 59.37
N VAL A 723 62.79 -12.91 58.28
CA VAL A 723 61.56 -12.17 58.10
C VAL A 723 61.06 -12.33 56.74
N HIS A 724 59.90 -12.92 56.61
CA HIS A 724 59.18 -13.08 55.34
C HIS A 724 57.76 -12.44 55.38
N GLY A 725 57.61 -11.23 54.81
CA GLY A 725 56.38 -10.44 54.90
C GLY A 725 56.08 -10.12 56.37
N SER A 726 54.92 -10.55 56.87
CA SER A 726 54.54 -10.34 58.30
C SER A 726 55.00 -11.44 59.19
N ARG A 727 55.70 -12.49 58.72
CA ARG A 727 56.19 -13.62 59.51
C ARG A 727 57.63 -13.32 59.98
N VAL A 728 57.78 -13.19 61.22
CA VAL A 728 59.08 -13.00 61.90
C VAL A 728 59.49 -14.31 62.59
N THR A 729 60.60 -14.92 62.19
CA THR A 729 61.10 -16.17 62.76
C THR A 729 62.22 -15.80 63.78
N VAL A 730 62.12 -16.36 65.00
CA VAL A 730 63.02 -16.10 66.10
C VAL A 730 63.68 -17.37 66.64
N LYS A 731 64.93 -17.22 67.10
CA LYS A 731 65.71 -18.28 67.75
C LYS A 731 66.12 -17.85 69.19
N ARG A 732 66.05 -18.80 70.09
CA ARG A 732 66.51 -18.51 71.50
C ARG A 732 68.01 -18.25 71.54
N ILE A 733 68.41 -17.20 72.24
CA ILE A 733 69.79 -16.90 72.55
C ILE A 733 70.11 -17.35 73.98
N GLY A 734 71.10 -18.25 74.11
CA GLY A 734 71.56 -18.78 75.35
C GLY A 734 70.80 -19.97 75.91
N SER A 735 71.49 -20.97 76.29
CA SER A 735 71.01 -22.17 76.96
C SER A 735 70.75 -21.94 78.44
#